data_92ccdc945f5ab216e8e1bde7743d48b4
#
_entry.id   92ccdc945f5ab216e8e1bde7743d48b4
#
_cell.length_a   1.000
_cell.length_b   1.000
_cell.length_c   1.000
_cell.angle_alpha   90.00
_cell.angle_beta   90.00
_cell.angle_gamma   90.00
#
_symmetry.space_group_name_H-M   'P 1'
#
loop_
_entity.id
_entity.type
_entity.pdbx_description
1 polymer ?
#
loop_
_entity_poly.entity_id
_entity_poly.type
_entity_poly.pdbx_seq_one_letter_code
_entity_poly.pdbx_strand_id
1 'polypeptide(L)'
;MSPSSPEEIARQHHEATLLVEKHLAVAPHNPKGEISLHDKTCPTWPLSSSNDPEAPPEMEEEKKEPSDYESLQQSVTALEETVRQRLENPDCWSTRGHVNVSKLQSMIREGYNQSFQKDSPRSPTNYWDPRNADQHNVALTRPSHDGWGIGKIVLRFSDDFLTRVYQLPWWNDFEEALQPIQKVLQESACLGKHQEIVVVRALLASLPPGVTIPVHNDSGEWVKTTHRVHVPVVVKNPDRVLFRVGMACHLLQRIDCTPGHVFEINNQAKHAVSNCDDDHRVHLILDYLVIDKETATPEEIRRFQPVLLEPGEKLVQTRRSIDRLKDMAARPTPSYIILGAQKAGTTSLYDYINQHPWVVKARRRETHCLDWRWNTELKTKKGKLNWCQKFFFTQELKQRPSCLTGDSTPSYLLDSRRVIPRLKTVFDWKMQFFVMMRDPVKRAASHFAMVTSTEGTPAQLETRGKEWREKTLWQVIRQELSKMDECGLVPYWNIESGEVDQTAFDRFAGSDHEAEAWKLYLDRHVPLNTGSYGLLTRGMYAVQLRPWFRAYARDQFLCLRLESMKADGVQSTMMQVWKHLDLPNHPVEDVSAKNTRDYEAMEPEIESYLQRFFQPHNRVLASVLETSSDEWRDPWPYVV
;
A
#
# COMPACT_ATOMS: atom_id res chain seq x y z
N MET A 1 7.67 -0.12 44.15
CA MET A 1 7.91 -1.42 43.48
C MET A 1 8.48 -1.13 42.12
N SER A 2 9.60 -1.75 41.78
CA SER A 2 10.22 -1.57 40.47
C SER A 2 9.29 -2.15 39.41
N PRO A 3 9.13 -1.53 38.24
CA PRO A 3 8.31 -2.14 37.18
C PRO A 3 8.95 -3.45 36.75
N SER A 4 8.13 -4.50 36.63
CA SER A 4 8.54 -5.83 36.20
C SER A 4 9.16 -5.76 34.81
N SER A 5 10.24 -6.52 34.59
CA SER A 5 10.89 -6.54 33.27
C SER A 5 9.95 -7.14 32.22
N PRO A 6 10.12 -6.80 30.92
CA PRO A 6 9.33 -7.39 29.83
C PRO A 6 9.34 -8.93 29.85
N GLU A 7 10.43 -9.55 30.29
CA GLU A 7 10.58 -11.00 30.41
C GLU A 7 9.76 -11.54 31.57
N GLU A 8 9.65 -10.81 32.67
CA GLU A 8 8.84 -11.18 33.83
C GLU A 8 7.35 -11.04 33.55
N ILE A 9 6.94 -10.02 32.83
CA ILE A 9 5.57 -9.86 32.32
C ILE A 9 5.22 -10.97 31.33
N ALA A 10 6.12 -11.34 30.43
CA ALA A 10 5.92 -12.47 29.51
C ALA A 10 5.79 -13.80 30.25
N ARG A 11 6.55 -14.02 31.32
CA ARG A 11 6.47 -15.21 32.17
C ARG A 11 5.14 -15.27 32.94
N GLN A 12 4.72 -14.14 33.53
CA GLN A 12 3.42 -14.06 34.25
C GLN A 12 2.25 -14.28 33.29
N HIS A 13 2.31 -13.75 32.10
CA HIS A 13 1.32 -13.98 31.03
C HIS A 13 1.29 -15.46 30.62
N HIS A 14 2.44 -16.10 30.53
CA HIS A 14 2.54 -17.53 30.21
C HIS A 14 1.99 -18.41 31.33
N GLU A 15 2.32 -18.10 32.58
CA GLU A 15 1.80 -18.83 33.76
C GLU A 15 0.28 -18.67 33.93
N ALA A 16 -0.26 -17.47 33.72
CA ALA A 16 -1.70 -17.22 33.73
C ALA A 16 -2.41 -17.96 32.58
N THR A 17 -1.81 -18.00 31.38
CA THR A 17 -2.34 -18.76 30.25
C THR A 17 -2.38 -20.25 30.52
N LEU A 18 -1.32 -20.82 31.12
CA LEU A 18 -1.28 -22.23 31.53
C LEU A 18 -2.32 -22.55 32.60
N LEU A 19 -2.59 -21.62 33.52
CA LEU A 19 -3.61 -21.79 34.56
C LEU A 19 -5.01 -21.80 33.93
N VAL A 20 -5.30 -20.92 33.01
CA VAL A 20 -6.56 -20.89 32.25
C VAL A 20 -6.72 -22.14 31.40
N GLU A 21 -5.67 -22.61 30.72
CA GLU A 21 -5.70 -23.88 29.96
C GLU A 21 -5.92 -25.12 30.84
N LYS A 22 -5.44 -25.11 32.06
CA LYS A 22 -5.60 -26.21 33.04
C LYS A 22 -7.01 -26.27 33.59
N HIS A 23 -7.70 -25.15 33.69
CA HIS A 23 -9.07 -25.07 34.25
C HIS A 23 -10.16 -25.03 33.17
N LEU A 24 -9.84 -24.55 31.97
CA LEU A 24 -10.70 -24.71 30.82
C LEU A 24 -10.40 -26.07 30.20
N ALA A 25 -11.24 -27.06 30.44
CA ALA A 25 -11.18 -28.34 29.75
C ALA A 25 -11.01 -28.07 28.25
N VAL A 26 -10.11 -28.83 27.62
CA VAL A 26 -9.97 -28.80 26.14
C VAL A 26 -11.37 -28.91 25.56
N ALA A 27 -11.82 -27.88 24.82
CA ALA A 27 -13.14 -27.96 24.24
C ALA A 27 -13.20 -29.21 23.37
N PRO A 28 -14.29 -29.97 23.43
CA PRO A 28 -14.42 -31.16 22.63
C PRO A 28 -14.21 -30.76 21.18
N HIS A 29 -13.32 -31.48 20.54
CA HIS A 29 -13.02 -31.35 19.15
C HIS A 29 -14.33 -31.42 18.34
N ASN A 30 -14.63 -30.42 17.49
CA ASN A 30 -15.74 -30.51 16.55
C ASN A 30 -15.26 -31.21 15.26
N PRO A 31 -15.48 -32.55 15.12
CA PRO A 31 -14.97 -33.28 13.95
C PRO A 31 -15.70 -32.95 12.68
N LYS A 32 -16.81 -32.23 12.75
CA LYS A 32 -17.65 -31.84 11.60
C LYS A 32 -17.86 -30.34 11.55
N GLY A 33 -16.93 -29.56 12.10
CA GLY A 33 -17.06 -28.11 12.06
C GLY A 33 -17.50 -27.67 10.69
N GLU A 34 -18.73 -27.21 10.59
CA GLU A 34 -19.34 -26.69 9.40
C GLU A 34 -18.75 -25.31 9.11
N ILE A 35 -17.46 -25.27 8.78
CA ILE A 35 -16.95 -24.13 8.04
C ILE A 35 -17.55 -24.31 6.65
N SER A 36 -18.67 -23.66 6.39
CA SER A 36 -19.31 -23.71 5.09
C SER A 36 -18.40 -23.10 4.06
N LEU A 37 -17.81 -23.95 3.23
CA LEU A 37 -17.01 -23.53 2.07
C LEU A 37 -17.85 -22.78 1.04
N HIS A 38 -19.17 -22.85 1.15
CA HIS A 38 -20.12 -22.25 0.21
C HIS A 38 -20.59 -20.86 0.64
N ASP A 39 -20.38 -20.52 1.89
CA ASP A 39 -20.73 -19.21 2.35
C ASP A 39 -19.59 -18.25 2.03
N LYS A 40 -19.67 -17.58 0.87
CA LYS A 40 -18.81 -16.42 0.54
C LYS A 40 -18.99 -15.29 1.55
N THR A 41 -20.09 -15.31 2.25
CA THR A 41 -20.31 -14.72 3.53
C THR A 41 -19.92 -15.73 4.60
N CYS A 42 -18.70 -16.31 4.52
CA CYS A 42 -18.21 -16.94 5.74
C CYS A 42 -18.61 -16.01 6.85
N PRO A 43 -19.59 -16.41 7.68
CA PRO A 43 -20.37 -15.44 8.39
C PRO A 43 -19.37 -14.63 9.13
N THR A 44 -19.30 -13.40 8.67
CA THR A 44 -18.87 -12.44 9.61
C THR A 44 -18.06 -13.11 10.70
N TRP A 45 -16.89 -13.61 10.29
CA TRP A 45 -15.91 -13.79 11.31
C TRP A 45 -15.70 -12.40 11.84
N PRO A 46 -16.23 -12.05 13.02
CA PRO A 46 -16.41 -10.67 13.40
C PRO A 46 -15.09 -10.09 13.88
N LEU A 47 -14.18 -9.93 12.96
CA LEU A 47 -13.05 -9.04 13.15
C LEU A 47 -13.35 -7.64 12.59
N SER A 48 -14.54 -7.42 12.06
CA SER A 48 -15.09 -6.09 11.91
C SER A 48 -15.75 -5.68 13.22
N SER A 49 -14.99 -5.28 14.20
CA SER A 49 -15.48 -4.48 15.31
C SER A 49 -15.93 -3.10 14.82
N SER A 50 -16.96 -3.07 13.99
CA SER A 50 -17.60 -1.82 13.59
C SER A 50 -18.74 -1.42 14.51
N ASN A 51 -18.90 -2.11 15.63
CA ASN A 51 -19.91 -1.80 16.65
C ASN A 51 -19.28 -1.76 18.05
N ASP A 52 -18.15 -1.07 18.21
CA ASP A 52 -17.91 -0.43 19.48
C ASP A 52 -18.87 0.75 19.57
N PRO A 53 -19.85 0.73 20.48
CA PRO A 53 -20.61 1.93 20.78
C PRO A 53 -19.60 3.01 21.17
N GLU A 54 -19.78 4.21 20.66
CA GLU A 54 -19.04 5.40 21.11
C GLU A 54 -19.00 5.38 22.63
N ALA A 55 -17.82 5.22 23.19
CA ALA A 55 -17.64 5.34 24.61
C ALA A 55 -18.09 6.75 24.99
N PRO A 56 -18.95 6.90 26.01
CA PRO A 56 -19.33 8.20 26.51
C PRO A 56 -18.06 8.94 26.97
N PRO A 57 -18.04 10.27 26.93
CA PRO A 57 -16.89 11.05 27.35
C PRO A 57 -16.55 10.68 28.79
N GLU A 58 -15.33 10.20 29.00
CA GLU A 58 -14.83 9.87 30.33
C GLU A 58 -14.83 11.14 31.18
N MET A 59 -15.68 11.15 32.20
CA MET A 59 -15.48 11.99 33.36
C MET A 59 -14.29 11.39 34.12
N GLU A 60 -13.26 12.19 34.35
CA GLU A 60 -12.15 11.84 35.22
C GLU A 60 -12.68 11.64 36.66
N GLU A 61 -13.05 10.43 37.01
CA GLU A 61 -13.16 10.00 38.39
C GLU A 61 -11.79 9.48 38.84
N GLU A 62 -11.30 10.02 39.95
CA GLU A 62 -10.13 9.49 40.64
C GLU A 62 -10.33 7.97 40.92
N LYS A 63 -9.59 7.13 40.19
CA LYS A 63 -9.60 5.68 40.40
C LYS A 63 -8.93 5.36 41.73
N LYS A 64 -9.72 5.04 42.76
CA LYS A 64 -9.23 4.28 43.91
C LYS A 64 -8.76 2.91 43.43
N GLU A 65 -7.54 2.51 43.78
CA GLU A 65 -7.07 1.16 43.52
C GLU A 65 -8.04 0.15 44.19
N PRO A 66 -8.54 -0.87 43.46
CA PRO A 66 -9.45 -1.86 44.03
C PRO A 66 -8.76 -2.66 45.14
N SER A 67 -9.52 -3.03 46.18
CA SER A 67 -9.02 -3.92 47.21
C SER A 67 -8.67 -5.31 46.65
N ASP A 68 -7.78 -6.05 47.29
CA ASP A 68 -7.41 -7.42 46.87
C ASP A 68 -8.62 -8.34 46.63
N TYR A 69 -9.68 -8.14 47.42
CA TYR A 69 -10.92 -8.89 47.27
C TYR A 69 -11.73 -8.48 46.02
N GLU A 70 -11.83 -7.19 45.74
CA GLU A 70 -12.51 -6.69 44.55
C GLU A 70 -11.76 -7.09 43.27
N SER A 71 -10.44 -7.08 43.31
CA SER A 71 -9.58 -7.54 42.24
C SER A 71 -9.77 -9.04 41.94
N LEU A 72 -9.91 -9.87 43.01
CA LEU A 72 -10.17 -11.28 42.86
C LEU A 72 -11.59 -11.54 42.30
N GLN A 73 -12.57 -10.79 42.76
CA GLN A 73 -13.96 -10.92 42.32
C GLN A 73 -14.12 -10.48 40.84
N GLN A 74 -13.42 -9.42 40.41
CA GLN A 74 -13.36 -9.02 39.01
C GLN A 74 -12.70 -10.09 38.13
N SER A 75 -11.65 -10.74 38.64
CA SER A 75 -10.98 -11.84 37.94
C SER A 75 -11.88 -13.06 37.77
N VAL A 76 -12.67 -13.41 38.80
CA VAL A 76 -13.65 -14.53 38.74
C VAL A 76 -14.75 -14.20 37.73
N THR A 77 -15.30 -12.99 37.77
CA THR A 77 -16.33 -12.55 36.81
C THR A 77 -15.82 -12.54 35.36
N ALA A 78 -14.58 -12.10 35.16
CA ALA A 78 -13.95 -12.14 33.84
C ALA A 78 -13.74 -13.56 33.32
N LEU A 79 -13.43 -14.52 34.24
CA LEU A 79 -13.29 -15.93 33.90
C LEU A 79 -14.63 -16.57 33.54
N GLU A 80 -15.68 -16.29 34.30
CA GLU A 80 -17.05 -16.75 33.99
C GLU A 80 -17.55 -16.23 32.68
N GLU A 81 -17.33 -14.96 32.39
CA GLU A 81 -17.67 -14.34 31.12
C GLU A 81 -16.88 -14.95 29.94
N THR A 82 -15.60 -15.24 30.15
CA THR A 82 -14.76 -15.94 29.18
C THR A 82 -15.29 -17.32 28.84
N VAL A 83 -15.72 -18.09 29.86
CA VAL A 83 -16.33 -19.41 29.66
C VAL A 83 -17.65 -19.29 28.91
N ARG A 84 -18.49 -18.32 29.27
CA ARG A 84 -19.77 -18.07 28.61
C ARG A 84 -19.57 -17.72 27.13
N GLN A 85 -18.69 -16.78 26.82
CA GLN A 85 -18.38 -16.39 25.46
C GLN A 85 -17.79 -17.53 24.64
N ARG A 86 -17.00 -18.38 25.24
CA ARG A 86 -16.45 -19.58 24.60
C ARG A 86 -17.52 -20.59 24.22
N LEU A 87 -18.53 -20.78 25.05
CA LEU A 87 -19.67 -21.67 24.78
C LEU A 87 -20.63 -21.08 23.71
N GLU A 88 -20.69 -19.76 23.62
CA GLU A 88 -21.54 -19.04 22.66
C GLU A 88 -20.88 -18.77 21.31
N ASN A 89 -19.54 -18.84 21.22
CA ASN A 89 -18.81 -18.53 20.00
C ASN A 89 -18.62 -19.76 19.11
N PRO A 90 -18.73 -19.57 17.78
CA PRO A 90 -18.48 -20.66 16.85
C PRO A 90 -17.00 -21.09 16.89
N ASP A 91 -16.76 -22.36 16.57
CA ASP A 91 -15.41 -22.89 16.47
C ASP A 91 -14.60 -22.12 15.42
N CYS A 92 -13.43 -21.64 15.81
CA CYS A 92 -12.49 -20.95 14.93
C CYS A 92 -11.61 -21.92 14.12
N TRP A 93 -11.80 -23.21 14.30
CA TRP A 93 -11.07 -24.27 13.62
C TRP A 93 -11.89 -25.55 13.51
N SER A 94 -11.50 -26.41 12.57
CA SER A 94 -12.09 -27.74 12.43
C SER A 94 -11.08 -28.77 11.94
N THR A 95 -11.24 -30.02 12.34
CA THR A 95 -10.50 -31.14 11.73
C THR A 95 -11.07 -31.46 10.36
N ARG A 96 -10.18 -31.64 9.38
CA ARG A 96 -10.51 -32.12 8.04
C ARG A 96 -10.25 -33.60 7.85
N GLY A 97 -9.35 -34.17 8.66
CA GLY A 97 -9.02 -35.59 8.66
C GLY A 97 -7.61 -35.87 9.17
N HIS A 98 -7.13 -37.08 8.88
CA HIS A 98 -5.77 -37.52 9.18
C HIS A 98 -5.15 -38.18 7.96
N VAL A 99 -3.87 -37.91 7.72
CA VAL A 99 -3.12 -38.45 6.58
C VAL A 99 -1.79 -39.05 7.05
N ASN A 100 -1.28 -40.00 6.30
CA ASN A 100 0.08 -40.48 6.48
C ASN A 100 1.06 -39.46 5.89
N VAL A 101 1.90 -38.86 6.72
CA VAL A 101 2.92 -37.87 6.32
C VAL A 101 4.34 -38.44 6.27
N SER A 102 4.53 -39.77 6.38
CA SER A 102 5.85 -40.40 6.47
C SER A 102 6.74 -40.08 5.28
N LYS A 103 6.17 -40.01 4.06
CA LYS A 103 6.91 -39.60 2.86
C LYS A 103 7.41 -38.17 2.98
N LEU A 104 6.56 -37.26 3.39
CA LEU A 104 6.91 -35.85 3.59
C LEU A 104 7.95 -35.70 4.71
N GLN A 105 7.82 -36.48 5.77
CA GLN A 105 8.80 -36.51 6.87
C GLN A 105 10.20 -36.95 6.40
N SER A 106 10.31 -37.99 5.57
CA SER A 106 11.61 -38.44 5.06
C SER A 106 12.26 -37.37 4.19
N MET A 107 11.52 -36.78 3.27
CA MET A 107 12.01 -35.70 2.40
C MET A 107 12.54 -34.51 3.20
N ILE A 108 11.88 -34.17 4.31
CA ILE A 108 12.26 -33.03 5.15
C ILE A 108 13.48 -33.36 6.01
N ARG A 109 13.53 -34.53 6.65
CA ARG A 109 14.58 -34.91 7.60
C ARG A 109 15.95 -35.07 6.96
N GLU A 110 16.03 -35.57 5.76
CA GLU A 110 17.31 -35.73 5.05
C GLU A 110 18.02 -34.39 4.81
N GLY A 111 17.26 -33.35 4.46
CA GLY A 111 17.82 -32.00 4.29
C GLY A 111 17.99 -31.22 5.59
N TYR A 112 17.19 -31.53 6.60
CA TYR A 112 17.08 -30.77 7.84
C TYR A 112 18.32 -30.87 8.73
N ASN A 113 18.78 -32.08 9.01
CA ASN A 113 19.97 -32.33 9.85
C ASN A 113 21.26 -31.74 9.27
N GLN A 114 21.31 -31.49 7.95
CA GLN A 114 22.46 -30.91 7.28
C GLN A 114 22.44 -29.38 7.30
N SER A 115 21.28 -28.74 7.36
CA SER A 115 21.12 -27.28 7.25
C SER A 115 21.59 -26.52 8.48
N PHE A 116 21.53 -27.15 9.66
CA PHE A 116 21.82 -26.50 10.94
C PHE A 116 23.24 -26.75 11.43
N GLN A 117 24.05 -27.53 10.71
CA GLN A 117 25.47 -27.66 11.00
C GLN A 117 26.24 -26.57 10.24
N LYS A 118 26.82 -25.62 10.98
CA LYS A 118 27.51 -24.43 10.45
C LYS A 118 28.61 -24.76 9.41
N ASP A 119 29.19 -25.95 9.46
CA ASP A 119 30.30 -26.39 8.64
C ASP A 119 29.92 -27.49 7.63
N SER A 120 28.63 -27.77 7.43
CA SER A 120 28.16 -28.74 6.42
C SER A 120 28.46 -28.27 5.02
N PRO A 121 28.89 -29.15 4.11
CA PRO A 121 29.03 -28.83 2.71
C PRO A 121 27.66 -28.42 2.14
N ARG A 122 27.65 -27.38 1.30
CA ARG A 122 26.43 -26.92 0.62
C ARG A 122 25.88 -28.04 -0.28
N SER A 123 24.65 -28.49 -0.02
CA SER A 123 23.94 -29.40 -0.92
C SER A 123 22.92 -28.60 -1.74
N PRO A 124 23.01 -28.63 -3.08
CA PRO A 124 22.05 -27.92 -3.95
C PRO A 124 20.61 -28.39 -3.80
N THR A 125 20.41 -29.63 -3.33
CA THR A 125 19.08 -30.24 -3.11
C THR A 125 18.54 -30.01 -1.70
N ASN A 126 19.28 -29.32 -0.85
CA ASN A 126 18.82 -28.99 0.50
C ASN A 126 17.98 -27.71 0.48
N TYR A 127 16.66 -27.86 0.44
CA TYR A 127 15.70 -26.75 0.43
C TYR A 127 15.72 -25.90 1.69
N TRP A 128 16.28 -26.38 2.80
CA TRP A 128 16.40 -25.65 4.07
C TRP A 128 17.68 -24.80 4.16
N ASP A 129 18.65 -25.05 3.30
CA ASP A 129 19.91 -24.32 3.36
C ASP A 129 19.72 -22.87 2.92
N PRO A 130 19.89 -21.88 3.83
CA PRO A 130 19.69 -20.48 3.50
C PRO A 130 20.64 -19.97 2.40
N ARG A 131 21.76 -20.66 2.16
CA ARG A 131 22.70 -20.36 1.07
C ARG A 131 22.09 -20.69 -0.31
N ASN A 132 21.05 -21.51 -0.35
CA ASN A 132 20.29 -21.83 -1.56
C ASN A 132 19.11 -20.89 -1.79
N ALA A 133 18.83 -19.97 -0.87
CA ALA A 133 17.68 -19.07 -0.93
C ALA A 133 17.62 -18.26 -2.24
N ASP A 134 18.78 -17.84 -2.75
CA ASP A 134 18.83 -17.08 -4.01
C ASP A 134 18.55 -17.96 -5.25
N GLN A 135 18.87 -19.25 -5.20
CA GLN A 135 18.62 -20.19 -6.28
C GLN A 135 17.16 -20.67 -6.31
N HIS A 136 16.53 -20.71 -5.13
CA HIS A 136 15.19 -21.28 -4.96
C HIS A 136 14.10 -20.22 -4.80
N ASN A 137 14.39 -18.93 -5.01
CA ASN A 137 13.44 -17.83 -4.76
C ASN A 137 12.79 -17.84 -3.36
N VAL A 138 13.41 -18.52 -2.41
CA VAL A 138 12.92 -18.67 -1.05
C VAL A 138 13.08 -17.37 -0.24
N ALA A 139 13.50 -16.29 -0.88
CA ALA A 139 13.64 -14.96 -0.29
C ALA A 139 12.29 -14.30 0.10
N LEU A 140 11.31 -15.10 0.51
CA LEU A 140 10.14 -14.67 1.26
C LEU A 140 10.51 -14.43 2.71
N THR A 141 11.53 -13.60 2.92
CA THR A 141 11.99 -13.24 4.25
C THR A 141 10.99 -12.24 4.85
N ARG A 142 10.46 -12.62 6.01
CA ARG A 142 9.75 -11.68 6.90
C ARG A 142 10.68 -11.45 8.09
N PRO A 143 11.11 -10.22 8.42
CA PRO A 143 12.05 -10.00 9.52
C PRO A 143 11.60 -10.54 10.87
N SER A 144 10.30 -10.48 11.17
CA SER A 144 9.77 -11.14 12.36
C SER A 144 10.02 -12.65 12.33
N HIS A 145 9.80 -13.29 11.18
CA HIS A 145 10.06 -14.71 11.02
C HIS A 145 11.56 -15.03 11.03
N ASP A 146 12.36 -14.16 10.43
CA ASP A 146 13.81 -14.31 10.43
C ASP A 146 14.38 -14.11 11.84
N GLY A 147 13.84 -13.12 12.59
CA GLY A 147 14.17 -12.89 14.00
C GLY A 147 13.80 -14.05 14.92
N TRP A 148 12.77 -14.83 14.55
CA TRP A 148 12.38 -16.06 15.25
C TRP A 148 13.09 -17.32 14.74
N GLY A 149 13.94 -17.19 13.74
CA GLY A 149 14.65 -18.32 13.13
C GLY A 149 13.74 -19.31 12.39
N ILE A 150 12.58 -18.84 11.88
CA ILE A 150 11.64 -19.69 11.15
C ILE A 150 12.21 -20.05 9.77
N GLY A 151 12.50 -21.35 9.58
CA GLY A 151 12.82 -21.90 8.27
C GLY A 151 11.58 -22.08 7.40
N LYS A 152 11.70 -21.89 6.08
CA LYS A 152 10.58 -22.06 5.13
C LYS A 152 11.03 -22.73 3.86
N ILE A 153 10.20 -23.66 3.36
CA ILE A 153 10.24 -24.14 1.98
C ILE A 153 8.92 -23.73 1.34
N VAL A 154 8.99 -22.75 0.44
CA VAL A 154 7.80 -22.28 -0.28
C VAL A 154 7.61 -23.16 -1.51
N LEU A 155 6.44 -23.74 -1.67
CA LEU A 155 6.08 -24.64 -2.78
C LEU A 155 5.19 -23.92 -3.79
N ARG A 156 4.26 -23.12 -3.30
CA ARG A 156 3.36 -22.29 -4.10
C ARG A 156 3.11 -20.98 -3.40
N PHE A 157 3.03 -19.90 -4.16
CA PHE A 157 2.88 -18.57 -3.62
C PHE A 157 1.87 -17.74 -4.41
N SER A 158 1.10 -16.92 -3.71
CA SER A 158 0.32 -15.84 -4.27
C SER A 158 0.54 -14.56 -3.48
N ASP A 159 0.46 -13.41 -4.14
CA ASP A 159 0.52 -12.12 -3.48
C ASP A 159 -0.69 -11.89 -2.55
N ASP A 160 -0.66 -10.79 -1.80
CA ASP A 160 -1.69 -10.48 -0.81
C ASP A 160 -3.07 -10.19 -1.42
N PHE A 161 -3.17 -9.99 -2.73
CA PHE A 161 -4.41 -9.72 -3.47
C PHE A 161 -4.85 -10.88 -4.36
N LEU A 162 -4.15 -11.99 -4.31
CA LEU A 162 -4.41 -13.14 -5.18
C LEU A 162 -4.42 -12.76 -6.67
N THR A 163 -3.56 -11.84 -7.09
CA THR A 163 -3.52 -11.41 -8.49
C THR A 163 -2.97 -12.49 -9.40
N ARG A 164 -2.10 -13.34 -8.86
CA ARG A 164 -1.49 -14.46 -9.59
C ARG A 164 -0.99 -15.52 -8.61
N VAL A 165 -1.03 -16.77 -9.05
CA VAL A 165 -0.45 -17.91 -8.32
C VAL A 165 0.85 -18.33 -9.00
N TYR A 166 1.92 -18.42 -8.23
CA TYR A 166 3.22 -18.86 -8.68
C TYR A 166 3.53 -20.24 -8.09
N GLN A 167 3.98 -21.16 -8.93
CA GLN A 167 4.46 -22.47 -8.52
C GLN A 167 5.99 -22.49 -8.59
N LEU A 168 6.62 -22.89 -7.51
CA LEU A 168 8.08 -22.98 -7.45
C LEU A 168 8.57 -24.28 -8.13
N PRO A 169 9.81 -24.29 -8.68
CA PRO A 169 10.28 -25.42 -9.49
C PRO A 169 10.25 -26.78 -8.78
N TRP A 170 10.48 -26.78 -7.48
CA TRP A 170 10.49 -28.01 -6.66
C TRP A 170 9.10 -28.48 -6.21
N TRP A 171 8.01 -27.84 -6.61
CA TRP A 171 6.66 -28.35 -6.36
C TRP A 171 6.50 -29.79 -6.77
N ASN A 172 7.03 -30.15 -7.93
CA ASN A 172 6.90 -31.51 -8.49
C ASN A 172 7.56 -32.58 -7.59
N ASP A 173 8.62 -32.22 -6.86
CA ASP A 173 9.29 -33.15 -5.93
C ASP A 173 8.38 -33.48 -4.74
N PHE A 174 7.52 -32.54 -4.34
CA PHE A 174 6.59 -32.70 -3.23
C PHE A 174 5.19 -33.17 -3.66
N GLU A 175 4.85 -33.12 -4.93
CA GLU A 175 3.49 -33.34 -5.43
C GLU A 175 2.91 -34.67 -4.97
N GLU A 176 3.64 -35.76 -5.11
CA GLU A 176 3.19 -37.07 -4.65
C GLU A 176 2.95 -37.17 -3.15
N ALA A 177 3.78 -36.48 -2.37
CA ALA A 177 3.63 -36.42 -0.89
C ALA A 177 2.46 -35.53 -0.44
N LEU A 178 2.02 -34.58 -1.30
CA LEU A 178 0.89 -33.69 -1.03
C LEU A 178 -0.46 -34.26 -1.47
N GLN A 179 -0.48 -35.25 -2.39
CA GLN A 179 -1.73 -35.85 -2.91
C GLN A 179 -2.68 -36.35 -1.82
N PRO A 180 -2.23 -37.09 -0.75
CA PRO A 180 -3.13 -37.55 0.30
C PRO A 180 -3.82 -36.40 1.03
N ILE A 181 -3.10 -35.29 1.22
CA ILE A 181 -3.64 -34.10 1.90
C ILE A 181 -4.68 -33.43 1.01
N GLN A 182 -4.38 -33.22 -0.27
CA GLN A 182 -5.31 -32.65 -1.22
C GLN A 182 -6.59 -33.50 -1.35
N LYS A 183 -6.46 -34.81 -1.33
CA LYS A 183 -7.61 -35.74 -1.35
C LYS A 183 -8.50 -35.56 -0.13
N VAL A 184 -7.92 -35.53 1.08
CA VAL A 184 -8.68 -35.30 2.32
C VAL A 184 -9.39 -33.95 2.29
N LEU A 185 -8.75 -32.90 1.76
CA LEU A 185 -9.39 -31.59 1.62
C LEU A 185 -10.55 -31.65 0.63
N GLN A 186 -10.40 -32.30 -0.52
CA GLN A 186 -11.49 -32.46 -1.49
C GLN A 186 -12.67 -33.24 -0.91
N GLU A 187 -12.40 -34.32 -0.18
CA GLU A 187 -13.45 -35.15 0.43
C GLU A 187 -14.16 -34.44 1.60
N SER A 188 -13.43 -33.65 2.38
CA SER A 188 -13.99 -32.94 3.56
C SER A 188 -14.66 -31.62 3.22
N ALA A 189 -14.45 -31.08 2.03
CA ALA A 189 -14.90 -29.74 1.65
C ALA A 189 -16.37 -29.68 1.20
N CYS A 190 -17.09 -30.79 1.14
CA CYS A 190 -18.48 -30.86 0.70
C CYS A 190 -18.76 -30.11 -0.62
N LEU A 191 -17.86 -30.28 -1.60
CA LEU A 191 -17.90 -29.55 -2.86
C LEU A 191 -19.15 -29.85 -3.68
N GLY A 192 -19.72 -28.84 -4.29
CA GLY A 192 -20.73 -28.97 -5.33
C GLY A 192 -20.15 -29.64 -6.60
N LYS A 193 -21.05 -30.13 -7.49
CA LYS A 193 -20.67 -30.90 -8.70
C LYS A 193 -19.65 -30.20 -9.60
N HIS A 194 -19.66 -28.87 -9.63
CA HIS A 194 -18.83 -28.05 -10.51
C HIS A 194 -17.73 -27.29 -9.76
N GLN A 195 -17.57 -27.55 -8.48
CA GLN A 195 -16.61 -26.87 -7.61
C GLN A 195 -15.31 -27.67 -7.48
N GLU A 196 -14.20 -26.94 -7.44
CA GLU A 196 -12.88 -27.51 -7.18
C GLU A 196 -12.06 -26.66 -6.21
N ILE A 197 -11.16 -27.32 -5.47
CA ILE A 197 -10.18 -26.67 -4.62
C ILE A 197 -8.99 -26.21 -5.45
N VAL A 198 -8.62 -24.96 -5.31
CA VAL A 198 -7.38 -24.41 -5.87
C VAL A 198 -6.46 -23.97 -4.73
N VAL A 199 -5.33 -24.64 -4.59
CA VAL A 199 -4.30 -24.26 -3.64
C VAL A 199 -3.53 -23.08 -4.20
N VAL A 200 -3.61 -21.93 -3.52
CA VAL A 200 -2.97 -20.68 -3.95
C VAL A 200 -1.67 -20.39 -3.20
N ARG A 201 -1.52 -20.94 -2.00
CA ARG A 201 -0.26 -20.90 -1.24
C ARG A 201 0.01 -22.25 -0.61
N ALA A 202 1.27 -22.65 -0.60
CA ALA A 202 1.73 -23.87 0.05
C ALA A 202 3.15 -23.68 0.55
N LEU A 203 3.40 -23.93 1.81
CA LEU A 203 4.74 -23.84 2.39
C LEU A 203 4.93 -24.80 3.57
N LEU A 204 6.14 -25.27 3.74
CA LEU A 204 6.60 -25.90 4.96
C LEU A 204 7.25 -24.86 5.86
N ALA A 205 6.82 -24.78 7.11
CA ALA A 205 7.34 -23.82 8.09
C ALA A 205 7.91 -24.55 9.30
N SER A 206 9.20 -24.33 9.55
CA SER A 206 9.94 -24.88 10.68
C SER A 206 10.04 -23.85 11.80
N LEU A 207 9.57 -24.20 12.99
CA LEU A 207 9.67 -23.38 14.19
C LEU A 207 10.70 -24.00 15.15
N PRO A 208 11.79 -23.27 15.50
CA PRO A 208 12.83 -23.77 16.39
C PRO A 208 12.34 -24.10 17.82
N PRO A 209 13.12 -24.90 18.58
CA PRO A 209 12.88 -25.12 19.99
C PRO A 209 12.78 -23.82 20.80
N GLY A 210 11.84 -23.75 21.75
CA GLY A 210 11.66 -22.62 22.65
C GLY A 210 11.09 -21.34 22.02
N VAL A 211 10.79 -21.34 20.72
CA VAL A 211 10.29 -20.15 20.01
C VAL A 211 8.78 -20.06 20.09
N THR A 212 8.30 -18.86 20.37
CA THR A 212 6.87 -18.52 20.38
C THR A 212 6.57 -17.46 19.33
N ILE A 213 5.57 -17.73 18.49
CA ILE A 213 4.90 -16.74 17.66
C ILE A 213 3.76 -16.16 18.51
N PRO A 214 3.82 -14.87 18.89
CA PRO A 214 2.82 -14.26 19.75
C PRO A 214 1.43 -14.24 19.12
N VAL A 215 0.42 -13.95 19.92
CA VAL A 215 -0.96 -13.86 19.45
C VAL A 215 -1.08 -12.78 18.37
N HIS A 216 -1.56 -13.18 17.22
CA HIS A 216 -1.78 -12.30 16.06
C HIS A 216 -2.97 -12.82 15.24
N ASN A 217 -3.32 -12.10 14.23
CA ASN A 217 -4.17 -12.55 13.14
C ASN A 217 -3.46 -12.24 11.83
N ASP A 218 -3.70 -13.05 10.83
CA ASP A 218 -3.18 -12.77 9.50
C ASP A 218 -3.88 -11.55 8.89
N SER A 219 -3.16 -10.84 8.05
CA SER A 219 -3.63 -9.65 7.36
C SER A 219 -3.31 -9.75 5.87
N GLY A 220 -4.17 -9.17 5.03
CA GLY A 220 -4.10 -9.22 3.58
C GLY A 220 -5.46 -9.53 2.97
N GLU A 221 -5.68 -9.18 1.72
CA GLU A 221 -6.96 -9.45 1.05
C GLU A 221 -7.19 -10.96 0.87
N TRP A 222 -6.12 -11.72 0.61
CA TRP A 222 -6.17 -13.17 0.48
C TRP A 222 -6.77 -13.87 1.71
N VAL A 223 -6.56 -13.31 2.90
CA VAL A 223 -7.09 -13.86 4.16
C VAL A 223 -8.61 -13.90 4.21
N LYS A 224 -9.26 -12.98 3.49
CA LYS A 224 -10.73 -12.88 3.46
C LYS A 224 -11.41 -13.93 2.57
N THR A 225 -10.66 -14.48 1.63
CA THR A 225 -11.19 -15.33 0.57
C THR A 225 -10.62 -16.74 0.57
N THR A 226 -9.55 -16.98 1.32
CA THR A 226 -8.90 -18.29 1.39
C THR A 226 -9.18 -19.01 2.70
N HIS A 227 -9.16 -20.30 2.62
CA HIS A 227 -9.19 -21.22 3.74
C HIS A 227 -7.76 -21.65 4.09
N ARG A 228 -7.39 -21.59 5.37
CA ARG A 228 -6.05 -21.96 5.81
C ARG A 228 -6.04 -23.31 6.51
N VAL A 229 -5.24 -24.21 5.99
CA VAL A 229 -5.04 -25.56 6.52
C VAL A 229 -3.62 -25.69 7.06
N HIS A 230 -3.52 -26.32 8.22
CA HIS A 230 -2.26 -26.75 8.80
C HIS A 230 -2.22 -28.28 8.89
N VAL A 231 -1.04 -28.83 8.58
CA VAL A 231 -0.74 -30.25 8.75
C VAL A 231 0.59 -30.36 9.50
N PRO A 232 0.60 -30.77 10.78
CA PRO A 232 1.82 -31.12 11.48
C PRO A 232 2.55 -32.24 10.72
N VAL A 233 3.80 -32.00 10.35
CA VAL A 233 4.61 -32.97 9.60
C VAL A 233 5.70 -33.57 10.48
N VAL A 234 6.52 -32.71 11.09
CA VAL A 234 7.55 -33.12 12.04
C VAL A 234 7.21 -32.49 13.37
N VAL A 235 6.82 -33.31 14.32
CA VAL A 235 6.55 -32.95 15.72
C VAL A 235 6.99 -34.13 16.59
N LYS A 236 7.95 -33.92 17.48
CA LYS A 236 8.50 -34.94 18.35
C LYS A 236 7.52 -35.25 19.48
N ASN A 237 7.08 -34.22 20.20
CA ASN A 237 6.11 -34.34 21.28
C ASN A 237 4.92 -33.40 21.00
N PRO A 238 3.79 -33.90 20.50
CA PRO A 238 2.60 -33.08 20.23
C PRO A 238 2.12 -32.28 21.45
N ASP A 239 2.25 -32.81 22.63
CA ASP A 239 1.85 -32.14 23.88
C ASP A 239 2.69 -30.91 24.23
N ARG A 240 3.90 -30.81 23.66
CA ARG A 240 4.81 -29.69 23.87
C ARG A 240 4.73 -28.64 22.75
N VAL A 241 3.87 -28.85 21.75
CA VAL A 241 3.58 -27.86 20.72
C VAL A 241 2.20 -27.26 20.97
N LEU A 242 2.18 -25.99 21.30
CA LEU A 242 0.94 -25.26 21.63
C LEU A 242 0.51 -24.44 20.42
N PHE A 243 -0.35 -25.01 19.58
CA PHE A 243 -1.06 -24.26 18.53
C PHE A 243 -2.43 -23.85 19.07
N ARG A 244 -2.73 -22.57 19.09
CA ARG A 244 -3.94 -22.02 19.70
C ARG A 244 -4.63 -21.07 18.76
N VAL A 245 -5.97 -21.13 18.71
CA VAL A 245 -6.79 -20.24 17.87
C VAL A 245 -8.08 -19.87 18.60
N GLY A 246 -8.60 -18.68 18.38
CA GLY A 246 -9.84 -18.20 18.99
C GLY A 246 -10.23 -16.80 18.53
N MET A 247 -11.45 -16.37 18.83
CA MET A 247 -11.97 -15.06 18.43
C MET A 247 -11.27 -13.90 19.15
N ALA A 248 -10.83 -14.11 20.38
CA ALA A 248 -10.12 -13.12 21.18
C ALA A 248 -8.91 -13.74 21.90
N CYS A 249 -7.98 -12.91 22.37
CA CYS A 249 -6.76 -13.38 23.02
C CYS A 249 -7.01 -14.27 24.25
N HIS A 250 -8.11 -14.05 24.94
CA HIS A 250 -8.51 -14.83 26.13
C HIS A 250 -9.39 -16.05 25.81
N LEU A 251 -9.74 -16.27 24.54
CA LEU A 251 -10.60 -17.36 24.07
C LEU A 251 -9.86 -18.40 23.23
N LEU A 252 -8.52 -18.42 23.30
CA LEU A 252 -7.71 -19.31 22.47
C LEU A 252 -7.89 -20.78 22.89
N GLN A 253 -8.27 -21.62 21.92
CA GLN A 253 -8.38 -23.07 22.06
C GLN A 253 -7.12 -23.74 21.54
N ARG A 254 -6.62 -24.74 22.22
CA ARG A 254 -5.51 -25.56 21.77
C ARG A 254 -5.96 -26.57 20.71
N ILE A 255 -5.18 -26.70 19.67
CA ILE A 255 -5.36 -27.71 18.61
C ILE A 255 -4.31 -28.78 18.74
N ASP A 256 -4.70 -30.05 18.58
CA ASP A 256 -3.77 -31.17 18.55
C ASP A 256 -2.82 -31.08 17.37
N CYS A 257 -1.52 -31.22 17.66
CA CYS A 257 -0.44 -31.16 16.67
C CYS A 257 0.18 -32.52 16.34
N THR A 258 -0.58 -33.61 16.53
CA THR A 258 -0.12 -34.94 16.09
C THR A 258 0.21 -34.96 14.60
N PRO A 259 1.36 -35.53 14.19
CA PRO A 259 1.73 -35.59 12.78
C PRO A 259 0.63 -36.23 11.91
N GLY A 260 0.29 -35.56 10.81
CA GLY A 260 -0.75 -35.99 9.88
C GLY A 260 -2.16 -35.50 10.22
N HIS A 261 -2.39 -34.83 11.33
CA HIS A 261 -3.66 -34.18 11.61
C HIS A 261 -3.89 -33.00 10.66
N VAL A 262 -4.90 -33.10 9.80
CA VAL A 262 -5.29 -32.04 8.87
C VAL A 262 -6.35 -31.18 9.52
N PHE A 263 -6.02 -29.95 9.87
CA PHE A 263 -6.98 -29.04 10.48
C PHE A 263 -7.00 -27.69 9.76
N GLU A 264 -8.17 -27.13 9.66
CA GLU A 264 -8.42 -25.82 9.10
C GLU A 264 -8.65 -24.80 10.20
N ILE A 265 -8.09 -23.61 10.03
CA ILE A 265 -8.30 -22.49 10.94
C ILE A 265 -8.90 -21.30 10.20
N ASN A 266 -9.68 -20.50 10.91
CA ASN A 266 -9.96 -19.16 10.47
C ASN A 266 -8.72 -18.28 10.65
N ASN A 267 -8.05 -17.96 9.56
CA ASN A 267 -6.83 -17.15 9.58
C ASN A 267 -7.06 -15.67 9.96
N GLN A 268 -8.31 -15.22 9.99
CA GLN A 268 -8.70 -13.91 10.55
C GLN A 268 -8.86 -13.95 12.08
N ALA A 269 -9.05 -15.13 12.66
CA ALA A 269 -9.10 -15.30 14.12
C ALA A 269 -7.73 -15.10 14.76
N LYS A 270 -7.72 -14.80 16.05
CA LYS A 270 -6.48 -14.73 16.83
C LYS A 270 -5.86 -16.11 16.94
N HIS A 271 -4.57 -16.20 16.64
CA HIS A 271 -3.85 -17.45 16.79
C HIS A 271 -2.41 -17.22 17.28
N ALA A 272 -1.88 -18.23 17.92
CA ALA A 272 -0.52 -18.24 18.47
C ALA A 272 0.08 -19.62 18.40
N VAL A 273 1.39 -19.69 18.31
CA VAL A 273 2.10 -20.96 18.28
C VAL A 273 3.33 -20.89 19.17
N SER A 274 3.48 -21.87 20.06
CA SER A 274 4.70 -22.05 20.86
C SER A 274 5.25 -23.44 20.64
N ASN A 275 6.52 -23.52 20.32
CA ASN A 275 7.26 -24.78 20.31
C ASN A 275 8.03 -24.92 21.63
N CYS A 276 7.43 -25.58 22.60
CA CYS A 276 8.04 -25.86 23.91
C CYS A 276 8.82 -27.19 23.94
N ASP A 277 9.01 -27.81 22.77
CA ASP A 277 9.80 -29.02 22.63
C ASP A 277 11.30 -28.69 22.50
N ASP A 278 12.14 -29.71 22.59
CA ASP A 278 13.60 -29.67 22.45
C ASP A 278 14.04 -29.85 20.97
N ASP A 279 13.09 -30.09 20.07
CA ASP A 279 13.32 -30.26 18.62
C ASP A 279 12.48 -29.26 17.80
N HIS A 280 12.86 -29.09 16.57
CA HIS A 280 12.11 -28.26 15.64
C HIS A 280 10.75 -28.88 15.30
N ARG A 281 9.76 -28.03 15.16
CA ARG A 281 8.43 -28.40 14.67
C ARG A 281 8.26 -27.93 13.23
N VAL A 282 7.81 -28.82 12.34
CA VAL A 282 7.51 -28.46 10.95
C VAL A 282 6.04 -28.72 10.65
N HIS A 283 5.35 -27.67 10.18
CA HIS A 283 3.99 -27.77 9.64
C HIS A 283 3.99 -27.46 8.14
N LEU A 284 3.20 -28.21 7.41
CA LEU A 284 2.73 -27.79 6.09
C LEU A 284 1.57 -26.83 6.29
N ILE A 285 1.62 -25.69 5.62
CA ILE A 285 0.58 -24.67 5.60
C ILE A 285 0.08 -24.54 4.17
N LEU A 286 -1.23 -24.69 3.97
CA LEU A 286 -1.89 -24.53 2.69
C LEU A 286 -2.97 -23.47 2.80
N ASP A 287 -3.00 -22.55 1.83
CA ASP A 287 -4.13 -21.66 1.63
C ASP A 287 -4.81 -22.04 0.32
N TYR A 288 -6.11 -22.31 0.37
CA TYR A 288 -6.89 -22.68 -0.80
C TYR A 288 -8.17 -21.85 -0.92
N LEU A 289 -8.75 -21.85 -2.09
CA LEU A 289 -10.07 -21.32 -2.36
C LEU A 289 -10.87 -22.34 -3.17
N VAL A 290 -12.19 -22.17 -3.19
CA VAL A 290 -13.10 -23.00 -3.99
C VAL A 290 -13.54 -22.18 -5.19
N ILE A 291 -13.34 -22.74 -6.39
CA ILE A 291 -13.78 -22.17 -7.65
C ILE A 291 -14.92 -22.98 -8.19
N ASP A 292 -15.99 -22.33 -8.59
CA ASP A 292 -17.07 -22.94 -9.33
C ASP A 292 -16.82 -22.75 -10.84
N LYS A 293 -16.56 -23.86 -11.54
CA LYS A 293 -16.20 -23.85 -12.97
C LYS A 293 -17.30 -23.34 -13.90
N GLU A 294 -18.55 -23.40 -13.47
CA GLU A 294 -19.67 -22.91 -14.28
C GLU A 294 -19.84 -21.39 -14.19
N THR A 295 -19.54 -20.83 -13.03
CA THR A 295 -19.74 -19.41 -12.78
C THR A 295 -18.46 -18.58 -12.82
N ALA A 296 -17.28 -19.24 -12.72
CA ALA A 296 -16.00 -18.56 -12.78
C ALA A 296 -15.74 -17.95 -14.15
N THR A 297 -15.34 -16.70 -14.16
CA THR A 297 -14.94 -16.01 -15.39
C THR A 297 -13.65 -16.61 -15.96
N PRO A 298 -13.40 -16.54 -17.28
CA PRO A 298 -12.12 -16.96 -17.86
C PRO A 298 -10.91 -16.23 -17.26
N GLU A 299 -11.11 -15.05 -16.71
CA GLU A 299 -10.09 -14.25 -16.05
C GLU A 299 -9.76 -14.83 -14.66
N GLU A 300 -10.77 -15.16 -13.86
CA GLU A 300 -10.57 -15.83 -12.56
C GLU A 300 -9.86 -17.19 -12.74
N ILE A 301 -10.26 -17.98 -13.72
CA ILE A 301 -9.59 -19.26 -14.03
C ILE A 301 -8.12 -19.03 -14.35
N ARG A 302 -7.78 -18.07 -15.21
CA ARG A 302 -6.39 -17.73 -15.56
C ARG A 302 -5.61 -17.19 -14.38
N ARG A 303 -6.25 -16.37 -13.52
CA ARG A 303 -5.66 -15.77 -12.33
C ARG A 303 -5.18 -16.84 -11.34
N PHE A 304 -5.93 -17.91 -11.18
CA PHE A 304 -5.63 -18.98 -10.22
C PHE A 304 -4.86 -20.15 -10.83
N GLN A 305 -4.67 -20.16 -12.13
CA GLN A 305 -3.82 -21.14 -12.77
C GLN A 305 -2.35 -20.89 -12.38
N PRO A 306 -1.66 -21.89 -11.78
CA PRO A 306 -0.29 -21.69 -11.32
C PRO A 306 0.67 -21.44 -12.49
N VAL A 307 1.51 -20.44 -12.35
CA VAL A 307 2.61 -20.14 -13.27
C VAL A 307 3.89 -20.70 -12.68
N LEU A 308 4.53 -21.61 -13.43
CA LEU A 308 5.83 -22.14 -13.03
C LEU A 308 6.88 -21.02 -13.07
N LEU A 309 7.63 -20.88 -11.99
CA LEU A 309 8.81 -20.02 -11.96
C LEU A 309 10.03 -20.81 -12.42
N GLU A 310 10.86 -20.18 -13.25
CA GLU A 310 12.13 -20.75 -13.63
C GLU A 310 13.14 -20.70 -12.47
N PRO A 311 14.05 -21.68 -12.37
CA PRO A 311 15.12 -21.67 -11.37
C PRO A 311 15.93 -20.36 -11.43
N GLY A 312 16.01 -19.67 -10.30
CA GLY A 312 16.71 -18.37 -10.20
C GLY A 312 15.86 -17.15 -10.57
N GLU A 313 14.65 -17.32 -11.07
CA GLU A 313 13.71 -16.22 -11.28
C GLU A 313 13.28 -15.63 -9.93
N LYS A 314 13.51 -14.33 -9.72
CA LYS A 314 13.21 -13.68 -8.44
C LYS A 314 11.77 -13.15 -8.39
N LEU A 315 11.01 -13.55 -7.37
CA LEU A 315 9.74 -12.91 -7.00
C LEU A 315 9.98 -11.51 -6.39
N VAL A 316 10.54 -10.60 -7.16
CA VAL A 316 10.94 -9.26 -6.70
C VAL A 316 9.77 -8.49 -6.10
N GLN A 317 8.56 -8.70 -6.63
CA GLN A 317 7.34 -8.05 -6.15
C GLN A 317 6.95 -8.51 -4.73
N THR A 318 7.17 -9.77 -4.42
CA THR A 318 6.86 -10.37 -3.13
C THR A 318 7.72 -9.81 -2.00
N ARG A 319 9.01 -9.61 -2.27
CA ARG A 319 9.93 -9.03 -1.27
C ARG A 319 9.50 -7.63 -0.86
N ARG A 320 9.03 -6.82 -1.81
CA ARG A 320 8.50 -5.47 -1.54
C ARG A 320 7.18 -5.51 -0.78
N SER A 321 6.30 -6.44 -1.09
CA SER A 321 5.05 -6.64 -0.35
C SER A 321 5.31 -7.02 1.10
N ILE A 322 6.31 -7.87 1.34
CA ILE A 322 6.71 -8.30 2.68
C ILE A 322 7.43 -7.18 3.44
N ASP A 323 8.33 -6.44 2.81
CA ASP A 323 9.00 -5.30 3.42
C ASP A 323 8.00 -4.20 3.83
N ARG A 324 6.87 -4.12 3.17
CA ARG A 324 5.76 -3.23 3.55
C ARG A 324 4.89 -3.74 4.67
N LEU A 325 4.70 -5.04 4.78
CA LEU A 325 4.08 -5.65 5.95
C LEU A 325 4.90 -5.39 7.22
N LYS A 326 6.19 -5.03 7.10
CA LYS A 326 7.04 -4.58 8.21
C LYS A 326 6.76 -3.15 8.66
N ASP A 327 6.50 -2.26 7.70
CA ASP A 327 6.07 -0.89 7.96
C ASP A 327 4.56 -0.80 8.18
N MET A 328 3.94 -1.87 8.66
CA MET A 328 2.53 -1.91 9.01
C MET A 328 2.16 -1.06 10.24
N ALA A 329 3.08 -0.32 10.80
CA ALA A 329 2.76 0.94 11.39
C ALA A 329 2.12 1.77 10.25
N ALA A 330 0.84 1.99 10.37
CA ALA A 330 -0.05 2.59 9.39
C ALA A 330 0.66 3.52 8.41
N ARG A 331 0.60 3.20 7.12
CA ARG A 331 1.11 4.13 6.10
C ARG A 331 0.51 5.50 6.35
N PRO A 332 1.30 6.54 6.28
CA PRO A 332 0.82 7.88 6.57
C PRO A 332 -0.29 8.29 5.60
N THR A 333 -1.26 9.03 6.09
CA THR A 333 -2.39 9.52 5.31
C THR A 333 -2.35 11.03 5.15
N PRO A 334 -2.10 11.55 3.96
CA PRO A 334 -1.78 10.88 2.69
C PRO A 334 -0.32 10.39 2.63
N SER A 335 -0.04 9.41 1.75
CA SER A 335 1.31 8.89 1.49
C SER A 335 2.00 9.61 0.33
N TYR A 336 1.22 10.11 -0.63
CA TYR A 336 1.72 10.83 -1.80
C TYR A 336 0.82 12.01 -2.18
N ILE A 337 1.39 12.94 -2.95
CA ILE A 337 0.69 14.09 -3.52
C ILE A 337 1.12 14.30 -4.97
N ILE A 338 0.14 14.40 -5.87
CA ILE A 338 0.35 14.90 -7.24
C ILE A 338 0.21 16.41 -7.18
N LEU A 339 1.34 17.11 -7.20
CA LEU A 339 1.42 18.56 -6.99
C LEU A 339 0.88 19.38 -8.18
N GLY A 340 0.97 18.84 -9.38
CA GLY A 340 0.62 19.52 -10.62
C GLY A 340 1.33 18.88 -11.81
N ALA A 341 1.39 19.59 -12.95
CA ALA A 341 0.83 20.90 -13.21
C ALA A 341 -0.62 20.81 -13.71
N GLN A 342 -1.38 21.85 -13.48
CA GLN A 342 -2.75 21.92 -14.00
C GLN A 342 -2.74 21.80 -15.53
N LYS A 343 -3.62 20.95 -16.08
CA LYS A 343 -3.76 20.63 -17.53
C LYS A 343 -2.60 19.81 -18.12
N ALA A 344 -1.80 19.17 -17.29
CA ALA A 344 -0.72 18.27 -17.71
C ALA A 344 -1.05 16.76 -17.53
N GLY A 345 -2.32 16.38 -17.34
CA GLY A 345 -2.70 14.96 -17.25
C GLY A 345 -2.77 14.40 -15.81
N THR A 346 -2.77 15.24 -14.79
CA THR A 346 -2.82 14.82 -13.37
C THR A 346 -4.05 13.98 -13.01
N THR A 347 -5.19 14.19 -13.69
CA THR A 347 -6.40 13.39 -13.51
C THR A 347 -6.19 11.96 -13.96
N SER A 348 -5.64 11.78 -15.16
CA SER A 348 -5.35 10.45 -15.70
C SER A 348 -4.33 9.71 -14.81
N LEU A 349 -3.24 10.38 -14.42
CA LEU A 349 -2.27 9.80 -13.51
C LEU A 349 -2.90 9.34 -12.18
N TYR A 350 -3.75 10.17 -11.59
CA TYR A 350 -4.46 9.82 -10.36
C TYR A 350 -5.39 8.63 -10.56
N ASP A 351 -6.15 8.60 -11.65
CA ASP A 351 -7.06 7.49 -11.94
C ASP A 351 -6.30 6.19 -12.23
N TYR A 352 -5.15 6.24 -12.91
CA TYR A 352 -4.28 5.08 -13.10
C TYR A 352 -3.70 4.56 -11.79
N ILE A 353 -3.23 5.45 -10.90
CA ILE A 353 -2.73 5.06 -9.58
C ILE A 353 -3.82 4.36 -8.76
N ASN A 354 -5.07 4.82 -8.85
CA ASN A 354 -6.19 4.23 -8.09
C ASN A 354 -6.68 2.88 -8.64
N GLN A 355 -6.19 2.41 -9.79
CA GLN A 355 -6.45 1.04 -10.24
C GLN A 355 -5.59 0.02 -9.49
N HIS A 356 -4.55 0.47 -8.80
CA HIS A 356 -3.72 -0.44 -8.01
C HIS A 356 -4.47 -0.89 -6.74
N PRO A 357 -4.57 -2.22 -6.48
CA PRO A 357 -5.36 -2.75 -5.36
C PRO A 357 -4.86 -2.32 -3.97
N TRP A 358 -3.60 -1.84 -3.87
CA TRP A 358 -3.04 -1.29 -2.62
C TRP A 358 -3.20 0.23 -2.52
N VAL A 359 -4.03 0.82 -3.33
CA VAL A 359 -4.33 2.25 -3.27
C VAL A 359 -5.79 2.44 -2.93
N VAL A 360 -6.05 3.15 -1.85
CA VAL A 360 -7.40 3.57 -1.46
C VAL A 360 -7.63 4.97 -2.01
N LYS A 361 -8.63 5.11 -2.86
CA LYS A 361 -9.01 6.40 -3.44
C LYS A 361 -9.40 7.39 -2.35
N ALA A 362 -9.00 8.65 -2.48
CA ALA A 362 -9.48 9.71 -1.59
C ALA A 362 -11.00 9.91 -1.74
N ARG A 363 -11.69 10.32 -0.66
CA ARG A 363 -13.11 10.70 -0.69
C ARG A 363 -13.39 11.80 -1.70
N ARG A 364 -12.39 12.65 -1.92
CA ARG A 364 -12.44 13.75 -2.86
C ARG A 364 -11.08 13.91 -3.53
N ARG A 365 -11.03 13.77 -4.86
CA ARG A 365 -9.91 14.23 -5.65
C ARG A 365 -9.86 15.76 -5.61
N GLU A 366 -8.64 16.33 -5.59
CA GLU A 366 -8.39 17.75 -5.35
C GLU A 366 -8.93 18.16 -3.98
N THR A 367 -8.25 17.68 -2.94
CA THR A 367 -8.66 17.94 -1.55
C THR A 367 -8.60 19.43 -1.22
N HIS A 368 -7.64 20.17 -1.81
CA HIS A 368 -7.38 21.58 -1.54
C HIS A 368 -7.17 21.90 -0.05
N CYS A 369 -6.79 20.90 0.75
CA CYS A 369 -6.64 21.11 2.18
C CYS A 369 -5.46 22.01 2.55
N LEU A 370 -4.48 22.16 1.65
CA LEU A 370 -3.29 22.99 1.86
C LEU A 370 -3.34 24.36 1.16
N ASP A 371 -4.31 24.62 0.30
CA ASP A 371 -4.49 25.94 -0.35
C ASP A 371 -5.77 26.65 0.14
N TRP A 372 -6.82 26.75 -0.68
CA TRP A 372 -7.99 27.57 -0.35
C TRP A 372 -8.93 26.95 0.71
N ARG A 373 -8.87 25.65 0.98
CA ARG A 373 -9.60 25.00 2.08
C ARG A 373 -8.81 24.94 3.38
N TRP A 374 -7.64 25.55 3.42
CA TRP A 374 -6.88 25.60 4.66
C TRP A 374 -7.69 26.28 5.78
N ASN A 375 -7.95 25.52 6.83
CA ASN A 375 -8.70 26.02 7.97
C ASN A 375 -7.77 26.79 8.93
N THR A 376 -7.86 28.11 8.91
CA THR A 376 -7.06 29.03 9.75
C THR A 376 -7.55 29.09 11.20
N GLU A 377 -8.78 28.66 11.48
CA GLU A 377 -9.36 28.65 12.83
C GLU A 377 -8.73 27.56 13.70
N LEU A 378 -8.32 26.46 13.09
CA LEU A 378 -7.64 25.38 13.80
C LEU A 378 -6.23 25.78 14.20
N LYS A 379 -5.96 25.88 15.49
CA LYS A 379 -4.67 26.35 16.03
C LYS A 379 -3.66 25.21 16.24
N THR A 380 -4.13 24.00 16.51
CA THR A 380 -3.26 22.87 16.83
C THR A 380 -2.87 22.07 15.58
N LYS A 381 -1.66 21.49 15.58
CA LYS A 381 -1.20 20.55 14.53
C LYS A 381 -2.19 19.39 14.37
N LYS A 382 -2.61 18.76 15.47
CA LYS A 382 -3.57 17.64 15.48
C LYS A 382 -4.91 18.04 14.84
N GLY A 383 -5.45 19.21 15.18
CA GLY A 383 -6.70 19.69 14.58
C GLY A 383 -6.58 19.91 13.07
N LYS A 384 -5.46 20.49 12.60
CA LYS A 384 -5.17 20.67 11.16
C LYS A 384 -4.97 19.35 10.44
N LEU A 385 -4.26 18.40 11.07
CA LEU A 385 -4.08 17.06 10.53
C LEU A 385 -5.44 16.35 10.37
N ASN A 386 -6.25 16.32 11.41
CA ASN A 386 -7.58 15.71 11.35
C ASN A 386 -8.47 16.36 10.28
N TRP A 387 -8.35 17.69 10.11
CA TRP A 387 -9.06 18.40 9.05
C TRP A 387 -8.64 17.91 7.66
N CYS A 388 -7.35 17.78 7.38
CA CYS A 388 -6.86 17.27 6.11
C CYS A 388 -7.22 15.80 5.92
N GLN A 389 -7.12 14.98 6.97
CA GLN A 389 -7.38 13.54 6.90
C GLN A 389 -8.85 13.18 6.64
N LYS A 390 -9.80 14.05 6.94
CA LYS A 390 -11.22 13.79 6.65
C LYS A 390 -11.55 13.64 5.15
N PHE A 391 -10.66 14.07 4.27
CA PHE A 391 -10.79 13.86 2.83
C PHE A 391 -10.40 12.46 2.36
N PHE A 392 -9.97 11.59 3.27
CA PHE A 392 -9.55 10.22 3.00
C PHE A 392 -10.42 9.22 3.78
N PHE A 393 -10.40 7.95 3.34
CA PHE A 393 -11.08 6.86 4.04
C PHE A 393 -10.18 6.28 5.13
N THR A 394 -9.98 7.04 6.19
CA THR A 394 -9.02 6.70 7.27
C THR A 394 -9.35 5.40 7.99
N GLN A 395 -10.63 5.03 8.12
CA GLN A 395 -11.04 3.76 8.73
C GLN A 395 -10.68 2.57 7.83
N GLU A 396 -10.93 2.67 6.52
CA GLU A 396 -10.53 1.65 5.56
C GLU A 396 -9.00 1.46 5.55
N LEU A 397 -8.24 2.54 5.59
CA LEU A 397 -6.78 2.49 5.67
C LEU A 397 -6.27 1.85 6.97
N LYS A 398 -6.98 2.03 8.10
CA LYS A 398 -6.66 1.32 9.34
C LYS A 398 -6.90 -0.19 9.25
N GLN A 399 -7.93 -0.60 8.52
CA GLN A 399 -8.22 -2.02 8.27
C GLN A 399 -7.27 -2.63 7.23
N ARG A 400 -6.71 -1.79 6.36
CA ARG A 400 -5.79 -2.16 5.28
C ARG A 400 -4.46 -1.38 5.40
N PRO A 401 -3.66 -1.62 6.45
CA PRO A 401 -2.51 -0.78 6.80
C PRO A 401 -1.39 -0.79 5.73
N SER A 402 -1.33 -1.81 4.89
CA SER A 402 -0.43 -1.87 3.72
C SER A 402 -0.88 -0.97 2.56
N CYS A 403 -2.14 -0.53 2.56
CA CYS A 403 -2.66 0.35 1.52
C CYS A 403 -2.24 1.78 1.76
N LEU A 404 -2.02 2.49 0.67
CA LEU A 404 -1.72 3.91 0.68
C LEU A 404 -2.86 4.73 0.03
N THR A 405 -2.87 6.01 0.28
CA THR A 405 -3.78 6.96 -0.35
C THR A 405 -3.03 8.25 -0.68
N GLY A 406 -3.55 9.03 -1.58
CA GLY A 406 -2.93 10.29 -1.95
C GLY A 406 -3.90 11.36 -2.41
N ASP A 407 -3.37 12.56 -2.53
CA ASP A 407 -4.07 13.72 -3.06
C ASP A 407 -3.57 14.07 -4.48
N SER A 408 -4.44 14.65 -5.28
CA SER A 408 -4.10 15.20 -6.58
C SER A 408 -4.71 16.59 -6.70
N THR A 409 -3.99 17.58 -6.20
CA THR A 409 -4.40 18.99 -6.24
C THR A 409 -3.40 19.81 -7.07
N PRO A 410 -3.67 20.02 -8.38
CA PRO A 410 -2.68 20.56 -9.32
C PRO A 410 -2.26 22.01 -9.09
N SER A 411 -2.95 22.74 -8.22
CA SER A 411 -2.58 24.10 -7.81
C SER A 411 -1.40 24.15 -6.85
N TYR A 412 -1.07 23.04 -6.18
CA TYR A 412 -0.03 23.02 -5.16
C TYR A 412 1.36 23.30 -5.72
N LEU A 413 1.65 22.83 -6.93
CA LEU A 413 2.95 23.06 -7.57
C LEU A 413 3.26 24.56 -7.68
N LEU A 414 2.31 25.33 -8.20
CA LEU A 414 2.45 26.80 -8.36
C LEU A 414 2.48 27.49 -7.00
N ASP A 415 1.58 27.15 -6.08
CA ASP A 415 1.39 27.85 -4.80
C ASP A 415 2.35 27.35 -3.70
N SER A 416 3.59 27.09 -4.09
CA SER A 416 4.65 26.59 -3.18
C SER A 416 4.79 27.43 -1.89
N ARG A 417 4.60 28.74 -1.97
CA ARG A 417 4.69 29.68 -0.85
C ARG A 417 3.74 29.33 0.29
N ARG A 418 2.48 29.00 0.00
CA ARG A 418 1.48 28.63 1.01
C ARG A 418 1.51 27.16 1.34
N VAL A 419 1.70 26.31 0.31
CA VAL A 419 1.59 24.86 0.45
C VAL A 419 2.76 24.26 1.23
N ILE A 420 4.00 24.63 0.94
CA ILE A 420 5.19 24.05 1.60
C ILE A 420 5.16 24.27 3.13
N PRO A 421 4.97 25.49 3.66
CA PRO A 421 4.91 25.68 5.11
C PRO A 421 3.76 24.93 5.77
N ARG A 422 2.59 24.89 5.13
CA ARG A 422 1.41 24.18 5.64
C ARG A 422 1.63 22.66 5.64
N LEU A 423 2.24 22.14 4.59
CA LEU A 423 2.59 20.74 4.45
C LEU A 423 3.56 20.31 5.56
N LYS A 424 4.65 21.08 5.78
CA LYS A 424 5.60 20.86 6.88
C LYS A 424 4.97 20.97 8.27
N THR A 425 3.94 21.81 8.42
CA THR A 425 3.24 21.95 9.69
C THR A 425 2.37 20.76 10.01
N VAL A 426 1.71 20.17 9.01
CA VAL A 426 0.69 19.12 9.21
C VAL A 426 1.28 17.73 9.09
N PHE A 427 2.13 17.49 8.08
CA PHE A 427 2.64 16.17 7.76
C PHE A 427 4.13 16.07 8.10
N ASP A 428 4.46 15.32 9.14
CA ASP A 428 5.83 15.17 9.67
C ASP A 428 6.52 13.87 9.21
N TRP A 429 5.97 13.26 8.17
CA TRP A 429 6.52 12.03 7.58
C TRP A 429 7.05 12.26 6.16
N LYS A 430 7.85 11.32 5.68
CA LYS A 430 8.36 11.35 4.30
C LYS A 430 7.20 11.18 3.32
N MET A 431 6.95 12.24 2.53
CA MET A 431 5.92 12.29 1.50
C MET A 431 6.53 11.97 0.14
N GLN A 432 5.80 11.25 -0.72
CA GLN A 432 6.16 11.08 -2.12
C GLN A 432 5.41 12.11 -2.98
N PHE A 433 6.12 12.73 -3.91
CA PHE A 433 5.57 13.76 -4.77
C PHE A 433 5.62 13.34 -6.24
N PHE A 434 4.55 13.67 -6.97
CA PHE A 434 4.50 13.55 -8.42
C PHE A 434 4.34 14.92 -9.04
N VAL A 435 5.10 15.17 -10.10
CA VAL A 435 4.97 16.35 -10.94
C VAL A 435 4.78 15.91 -12.38
N MET A 436 3.57 16.08 -12.88
CA MET A 436 3.22 15.80 -14.27
C MET A 436 3.41 17.07 -15.10
N MET A 437 4.24 17.03 -16.10
CA MET A 437 4.52 18.15 -17.02
C MET A 437 4.00 17.84 -18.43
N ARG A 438 3.71 18.88 -19.17
CA ARG A 438 3.22 18.85 -20.53
C ARG A 438 3.86 20.01 -21.30
N ASP A 439 3.95 19.90 -22.61
CA ASP A 439 4.28 21.05 -23.48
C ASP A 439 3.57 22.30 -22.96
N PRO A 440 4.30 23.32 -22.49
CA PRO A 440 3.70 24.47 -21.82
C PRO A 440 2.79 25.29 -22.74
N VAL A 441 3.02 25.30 -24.03
CA VAL A 441 2.14 25.97 -25.04
C VAL A 441 0.81 25.21 -25.09
N LYS A 442 0.84 23.90 -25.30
CA LYS A 442 -0.38 23.06 -25.33
C LYS A 442 -1.09 23.03 -23.97
N ARG A 443 -0.33 23.13 -22.87
CA ARG A 443 -0.90 23.27 -21.53
C ARG A 443 -1.65 24.60 -21.37
N ALA A 444 -1.08 25.71 -21.85
CA ALA A 444 -1.71 27.05 -21.80
C ALA A 444 -3.01 27.09 -22.63
N ALA A 445 -3.00 26.57 -23.86
CA ALA A 445 -4.22 26.41 -24.67
C ALA A 445 -5.31 25.65 -23.94
N SER A 446 -4.97 24.48 -23.40
CA SER A 446 -5.91 23.65 -22.65
C SER A 446 -6.43 24.31 -21.37
N HIS A 447 -5.62 25.17 -20.75
CA HIS A 447 -6.02 25.92 -19.55
C HIS A 447 -7.01 27.04 -19.92
N PHE A 448 -6.70 27.80 -20.94
CA PHE A 448 -7.58 28.85 -21.45
C PHE A 448 -8.95 28.27 -21.85
N ALA A 449 -8.96 27.23 -22.69
CA ALA A 449 -10.18 26.54 -23.10
C ALA A 449 -11.01 25.99 -21.91
N MET A 450 -10.36 25.50 -20.86
CA MET A 450 -11.06 25.05 -19.67
C MET A 450 -11.73 26.20 -18.91
N VAL A 451 -11.04 27.33 -18.75
CA VAL A 451 -11.56 28.45 -17.95
C VAL A 451 -12.68 29.18 -18.70
N THR A 452 -12.54 29.33 -20.00
CA THR A 452 -13.54 30.02 -20.86
C THR A 452 -14.76 29.15 -21.19
N SER A 453 -14.67 27.81 -21.00
CA SER A 453 -15.77 26.90 -21.25
C SER A 453 -17.00 27.25 -20.42
N THR A 454 -18.16 27.24 -21.07
CA THR A 454 -19.48 27.39 -20.44
C THR A 454 -20.03 26.08 -19.88
N GLU A 455 -19.39 24.95 -20.20
CA GLU A 455 -19.79 23.64 -19.73
C GLU A 455 -19.27 23.34 -18.31
N GLY A 456 -20.08 22.67 -17.52
CA GLY A 456 -19.72 22.22 -16.19
C GLY A 456 -20.82 22.45 -15.16
N THR A 457 -20.61 21.94 -13.95
CA THR A 457 -21.49 22.21 -12.82
C THR A 457 -21.35 23.67 -12.35
N PRO A 458 -22.40 24.25 -11.70
CA PRO A 458 -22.33 25.61 -11.17
C PRO A 458 -21.07 25.86 -10.32
N ALA A 459 -20.73 24.92 -9.45
CA ALA A 459 -19.54 24.99 -8.60
C ALA A 459 -18.22 24.99 -9.40
N GLN A 460 -18.15 24.23 -10.51
CA GLN A 460 -16.99 24.24 -11.40
C GLN A 460 -16.87 25.57 -12.15
N LEU A 461 -17.98 26.12 -12.60
CA LEU A 461 -18.02 27.40 -13.31
C LEU A 461 -17.64 28.55 -12.39
N GLU A 462 -18.08 28.52 -11.13
CA GLU A 462 -17.69 29.48 -10.10
C GLU A 462 -16.19 29.39 -9.79
N THR A 463 -15.66 28.19 -9.55
CA THR A 463 -14.24 27.95 -9.23
C THR A 463 -13.31 28.37 -10.38
N ARG A 464 -13.73 28.24 -11.63
CA ARG A 464 -12.95 28.69 -12.79
C ARG A 464 -12.84 30.20 -12.86
N GLY A 465 -13.83 30.93 -12.34
CA GLY A 465 -13.96 32.36 -12.45
C GLY A 465 -14.49 32.82 -13.81
N LYS A 466 -14.79 34.11 -13.94
CA LYS A 466 -15.37 34.70 -15.15
C LYS A 466 -14.39 35.59 -15.91
N GLU A 467 -13.27 35.93 -15.29
CA GLU A 467 -12.35 36.98 -15.76
C GLU A 467 -11.84 36.80 -17.21
N TRP A 468 -11.65 35.53 -17.66
CA TRP A 468 -11.12 35.23 -18.97
C TRP A 468 -12.20 35.05 -20.05
N ARG A 469 -13.47 34.93 -19.67
CA ARG A 469 -14.55 34.62 -20.65
C ARG A 469 -14.80 35.69 -21.66
N GLU A 470 -14.50 36.94 -21.33
CA GLU A 470 -14.68 38.10 -22.21
C GLU A 470 -13.37 38.57 -22.85
N LYS A 471 -12.30 37.74 -22.73
CA LYS A 471 -10.98 38.08 -23.23
C LYS A 471 -10.53 37.06 -24.28
N THR A 472 -9.77 37.55 -25.25
CA THR A 472 -9.02 36.68 -26.16
C THR A 472 -7.83 36.05 -25.43
N LEU A 473 -7.31 34.92 -25.94
CA LEU A 473 -6.09 34.31 -25.43
C LEU A 473 -4.94 35.29 -25.35
N TRP A 474 -4.79 36.11 -26.42
CA TRP A 474 -3.76 37.13 -26.49
C TRP A 474 -3.85 38.19 -25.38
N GLN A 475 -5.06 38.65 -25.09
CA GLN A 475 -5.28 39.61 -24.00
C GLN A 475 -4.91 39.02 -22.64
N VAL A 476 -5.21 37.75 -22.41
CA VAL A 476 -4.84 37.05 -21.15
C VAL A 476 -3.33 36.89 -21.05
N ILE A 477 -2.64 36.52 -22.13
CA ILE A 477 -1.18 36.42 -22.18
C ILE A 477 -0.53 37.76 -21.85
N ARG A 478 -0.93 38.83 -22.51
CA ARG A 478 -0.39 40.18 -22.30
C ARG A 478 -0.62 40.67 -20.87
N GLN A 479 -1.81 40.42 -20.33
CA GLN A 479 -2.14 40.80 -18.97
C GLN A 479 -1.27 40.06 -17.93
N GLU A 480 -1.00 38.76 -18.14
CA GLU A 480 -0.14 38.01 -17.24
C GLU A 480 1.33 38.43 -17.36
N LEU A 481 1.82 38.67 -18.57
CA LEU A 481 3.18 39.18 -18.79
C LEU A 481 3.39 40.53 -18.10
N SER A 482 2.42 41.45 -18.18
CA SER A 482 2.49 42.73 -17.44
C SER A 482 2.61 42.51 -15.93
N LYS A 483 1.83 41.62 -15.37
CA LYS A 483 1.91 41.27 -13.96
C LYS A 483 3.25 40.62 -13.56
N MET A 484 3.84 39.84 -14.47
CA MET A 484 5.15 39.25 -14.28
C MET A 484 6.26 40.28 -14.31
N ASP A 485 6.17 41.21 -15.27
CA ASP A 485 7.11 42.32 -15.43
C ASP A 485 7.08 43.29 -14.24
N GLU A 486 5.89 43.67 -13.76
CA GLU A 486 5.69 44.46 -12.53
C GLU A 486 6.35 43.82 -11.26
N CYS A 487 6.57 42.51 -11.30
CA CYS A 487 7.26 41.78 -10.23
C CYS A 487 8.75 41.54 -10.55
N GLY A 488 9.25 41.95 -11.69
CA GLY A 488 10.61 41.71 -12.16
C GLY A 488 10.87 40.22 -12.49
N LEU A 489 9.82 39.49 -12.88
CA LEU A 489 9.93 38.03 -13.14
C LEU A 489 10.36 37.69 -14.56
N VAL A 490 10.28 38.65 -15.48
CA VAL A 490 10.62 38.47 -16.90
C VAL A 490 11.56 39.58 -17.45
N PRO A 491 12.67 39.92 -16.76
CA PRO A 491 13.56 41.01 -17.15
C PRO A 491 14.33 40.76 -18.47
N TYR A 492 14.27 39.54 -18.97
CA TYR A 492 14.91 39.06 -20.20
C TYR A 492 13.95 39.00 -21.40
N TRP A 493 12.67 39.35 -21.19
CA TRP A 493 11.62 39.20 -22.20
C TRP A 493 11.07 40.55 -22.66
N ASN A 494 11.16 40.80 -23.97
CA ASN A 494 10.49 41.96 -24.56
C ASN A 494 9.03 41.59 -24.86
N ILE A 495 8.09 42.17 -24.11
CA ILE A 495 6.65 41.87 -24.21
C ILE A 495 6.10 42.27 -25.58
N GLU A 496 6.61 43.34 -26.21
CA GLU A 496 6.07 43.85 -27.47
C GLU A 496 6.59 43.05 -28.67
N SER A 497 7.89 42.80 -28.77
CA SER A 497 8.47 42.05 -29.89
C SER A 497 8.37 40.53 -29.72
N GLY A 498 8.22 40.02 -28.49
CA GLY A 498 8.28 38.59 -28.21
C GLY A 498 9.68 38.01 -28.41
N GLU A 499 10.70 38.77 -28.08
CA GLU A 499 12.10 38.37 -28.16
C GLU A 499 12.71 38.14 -26.79
N VAL A 500 13.61 37.19 -26.71
CA VAL A 500 14.33 36.86 -25.49
C VAL A 500 15.76 37.40 -25.53
N ASP A 501 16.19 38.09 -24.50
CA ASP A 501 17.61 38.30 -24.23
C ASP A 501 18.16 37.06 -23.48
N GLN A 502 18.81 36.17 -24.23
CA GLN A 502 19.36 34.94 -23.70
C GLN A 502 20.41 35.20 -22.61
N THR A 503 21.25 36.24 -22.77
CA THR A 503 22.27 36.58 -21.78
C THR A 503 21.65 37.07 -20.45
N ALA A 504 20.60 37.86 -20.56
CA ALA A 504 19.82 38.30 -19.38
C ALA A 504 19.11 37.10 -18.74
N PHE A 505 18.53 36.19 -19.52
CA PHE A 505 17.89 34.96 -19.01
C PHE A 505 18.89 34.09 -18.24
N ASP A 506 20.07 33.82 -18.83
CA ASP A 506 21.09 32.94 -18.20
C ASP A 506 21.61 33.49 -16.86
N ARG A 507 21.66 34.80 -16.72
CA ARG A 507 22.00 35.47 -15.45
C ARG A 507 20.86 35.45 -14.44
N PHE A 508 19.63 35.51 -14.91
CA PHE A 508 18.45 35.60 -14.07
C PHE A 508 17.99 34.23 -13.56
N ALA A 509 17.99 33.23 -14.44
CA ALA A 509 17.46 31.90 -14.15
C ALA A 509 18.21 31.22 -12.98
N GLY A 510 17.49 30.91 -11.90
CA GLY A 510 18.02 30.29 -10.69
C GLY A 510 18.71 31.26 -9.72
N SER A 511 18.77 32.55 -10.02
CA SER A 511 19.34 33.58 -9.13
C SER A 511 18.41 33.91 -7.95
N ASP A 512 18.96 34.62 -6.97
CA ASP A 512 18.15 35.15 -5.87
C ASP A 512 17.10 36.17 -6.34
N HIS A 513 17.42 36.93 -7.40
CA HIS A 513 16.45 37.85 -8.03
C HIS A 513 15.25 37.10 -8.61
N GLU A 514 15.45 35.95 -9.28
CA GLU A 514 14.33 35.13 -9.74
C GLU A 514 13.49 34.65 -8.54
N ALA A 515 14.13 34.23 -7.47
CA ALA A 515 13.43 33.72 -6.29
C ALA A 515 12.61 34.82 -5.59
N GLU A 516 13.13 36.05 -5.52
CA GLU A 516 12.43 37.21 -4.97
C GLU A 516 11.27 37.65 -5.87
N ALA A 517 11.50 37.76 -7.16
CA ALA A 517 10.48 38.08 -8.16
C ALA A 517 9.35 37.05 -8.16
N TRP A 518 9.69 35.76 -8.13
CA TRP A 518 8.74 34.66 -8.02
C TRP A 518 7.88 34.77 -6.76
N LYS A 519 8.51 35.00 -5.61
CA LYS A 519 7.80 35.20 -4.35
C LYS A 519 6.84 36.38 -4.44
N LEU A 520 7.30 37.50 -4.97
CA LEU A 520 6.49 38.71 -5.14
C LEU A 520 5.28 38.47 -6.05
N TYR A 521 5.48 37.74 -7.17
CA TYR A 521 4.40 37.38 -8.07
C TYR A 521 3.37 36.48 -7.38
N LEU A 522 3.81 35.44 -6.64
CA LEU A 522 2.91 34.59 -5.87
C LEU A 522 2.11 35.36 -4.81
N ASP A 523 2.74 36.37 -4.19
CA ASP A 523 2.10 37.20 -3.16
C ASP A 523 1.00 38.09 -3.74
N ARG A 524 1.25 38.68 -4.91
CA ARG A 524 0.37 39.68 -5.50
C ARG A 524 -0.70 39.12 -6.42
N HIS A 525 -0.36 38.07 -7.18
CA HIS A 525 -1.14 37.66 -8.35
C HIS A 525 -1.66 36.23 -8.32
N VAL A 526 -1.42 35.45 -7.24
CA VAL A 526 -1.95 34.09 -7.09
C VAL A 526 -3.08 34.07 -6.08
N PRO A 527 -4.35 34.13 -6.53
CA PRO A 527 -5.51 34.09 -5.66
C PRO A 527 -5.74 32.68 -5.11
N LEU A 528 -6.57 32.56 -4.05
CA LEU A 528 -6.83 31.28 -3.40
C LEU A 528 -7.96 30.46 -4.02
N ASN A 529 -8.93 31.11 -4.63
CA ASN A 529 -10.25 30.50 -4.89
C ASN A 529 -10.75 30.62 -6.34
N THR A 530 -9.87 30.94 -7.29
CA THR A 530 -10.23 31.00 -8.72
C THR A 530 -9.19 30.29 -9.56
N GLY A 531 -9.61 29.75 -10.71
CA GLY A 531 -8.74 29.11 -11.71
C GLY A 531 -8.27 30.03 -12.84
N SER A 532 -8.75 31.29 -12.89
CA SER A 532 -8.46 32.25 -13.95
C SER A 532 -7.14 33.00 -13.71
N TYR A 533 -6.04 32.27 -13.47
CA TYR A 533 -4.71 32.84 -13.26
C TYR A 533 -3.63 31.82 -13.61
N GLY A 534 -2.43 32.31 -13.81
CA GLY A 534 -1.27 31.45 -14.02
C GLY A 534 -1.30 30.74 -15.37
N LEU A 535 -1.72 31.41 -16.44
CA LEU A 535 -1.72 30.85 -17.77
C LEU A 535 -0.31 30.52 -18.24
N LEU A 536 0.64 31.43 -18.05
CA LEU A 536 2.06 31.26 -18.40
C LEU A 536 2.85 30.64 -17.24
N THR A 537 2.70 31.21 -16.05
CA THR A 537 3.51 30.83 -14.88
C THR A 537 3.35 29.36 -14.48
N ARG A 538 2.20 28.72 -14.74
CA ARG A 538 2.03 27.27 -14.56
C ARG A 538 2.81 26.42 -15.56
N GLY A 539 3.29 27.01 -16.65
CA GLY A 539 4.17 26.36 -17.65
C GLY A 539 5.66 26.59 -17.37
N MET A 540 6.02 27.53 -16.49
CA MET A 540 7.40 27.80 -16.09
C MET A 540 7.86 26.78 -15.04
N TYR A 541 8.02 25.51 -15.44
CA TYR A 541 8.23 24.40 -14.51
C TYR A 541 9.49 24.53 -13.67
N ALA A 542 10.59 24.98 -14.27
CA ALA A 542 11.86 25.17 -13.57
C ALA A 542 11.72 26.11 -12.37
N VAL A 543 11.04 27.26 -12.56
CA VAL A 543 10.80 28.25 -11.51
C VAL A 543 9.92 27.66 -10.39
N GLN A 544 8.86 26.92 -10.77
CA GLN A 544 7.96 26.28 -9.80
C GLN A 544 8.65 25.19 -8.99
N LEU A 545 9.55 24.40 -9.59
CA LEU A 545 10.21 23.25 -8.93
C LEU A 545 11.28 23.68 -7.93
N ARG A 546 12.01 24.78 -8.19
CA ARG A 546 13.11 25.21 -7.31
C ARG A 546 12.74 25.34 -5.83
N PRO A 547 11.64 26.01 -5.44
CA PRO A 547 11.24 26.08 -4.02
C PRO A 547 10.90 24.70 -3.43
N TRP A 548 10.36 23.79 -4.22
CA TRP A 548 10.06 22.43 -3.76
C TRP A 548 11.34 21.63 -3.50
N PHE A 549 12.31 21.69 -4.40
CA PHE A 549 13.59 20.98 -4.26
C PHE A 549 14.50 21.57 -3.17
N ARG A 550 14.32 22.86 -2.83
CA ARG A 550 14.95 23.45 -1.63
C ARG A 550 14.30 22.98 -0.33
N ALA A 551 13.03 22.60 -0.37
CA ALA A 551 12.24 22.26 0.81
C ALA A 551 12.25 20.77 1.16
N TYR A 552 12.42 19.89 0.17
CA TYR A 552 12.32 18.44 0.28
C TYR A 552 13.43 17.76 -0.54
N ALA A 553 13.80 16.54 -0.11
CA ALA A 553 14.84 15.75 -0.77
C ALA A 553 14.39 15.33 -2.20
N ARG A 554 15.35 15.30 -3.13
CA ARG A 554 15.09 15.05 -4.55
C ARG A 554 14.49 13.67 -4.82
N ASP A 555 14.87 12.66 -4.04
CA ASP A 555 14.37 11.28 -4.12
C ASP A 555 12.87 11.15 -3.78
N GLN A 556 12.26 12.19 -3.19
CA GLN A 556 10.82 12.22 -2.93
C GLN A 556 9.99 12.61 -4.17
N PHE A 557 10.62 13.04 -5.25
CA PHE A 557 9.93 13.51 -6.46
C PHE A 557 10.09 12.55 -7.64
N LEU A 558 8.97 12.25 -8.28
CA LEU A 558 8.93 11.66 -9.62
C LEU A 558 8.32 12.69 -10.57
N CYS A 559 9.17 13.19 -11.49
CA CYS A 559 8.77 14.10 -12.54
C CYS A 559 8.50 13.32 -13.82
N LEU A 560 7.33 13.54 -14.43
CA LEU A 560 6.84 12.79 -15.59
C LEU A 560 6.40 13.74 -16.69
N ARG A 561 6.55 13.33 -17.94
CA ARG A 561 6.04 14.03 -19.12
C ARG A 561 4.78 13.35 -19.67
N LEU A 562 3.77 14.14 -19.99
CA LEU A 562 2.55 13.62 -20.64
C LEU A 562 2.84 13.03 -22.01
N GLU A 563 3.75 13.65 -22.76
CA GLU A 563 4.15 13.21 -24.09
C GLU A 563 4.86 11.86 -24.04
N SER A 564 5.78 11.66 -23.09
CA SER A 564 6.46 10.37 -22.88
C SER A 564 5.48 9.28 -22.47
N MET A 565 4.55 9.59 -21.55
CA MET A 565 3.49 8.65 -21.18
C MET A 565 2.63 8.22 -22.37
N LYS A 566 2.42 9.12 -23.36
CA LYS A 566 1.68 8.77 -24.58
C LYS A 566 2.52 7.99 -25.59
N ALA A 567 3.79 8.32 -25.72
CA ALA A 567 4.71 7.69 -26.67
C ALA A 567 5.12 6.28 -26.21
N ASP A 568 5.53 6.14 -24.95
CA ASP A 568 6.08 4.91 -24.36
C ASP A 568 4.98 4.00 -23.80
N GLY A 569 3.75 4.47 -23.79
CA GLY A 569 2.59 3.80 -23.23
C GLY A 569 2.41 4.03 -21.72
N VAL A 570 1.15 4.02 -21.32
CA VAL A 570 0.75 4.24 -19.91
C VAL A 570 1.43 3.25 -18.98
N GLN A 571 1.51 1.96 -19.37
CA GLN A 571 2.08 0.91 -18.54
C GLN A 571 3.56 1.16 -18.20
N SER A 572 4.36 1.63 -19.14
CA SER A 572 5.78 1.96 -18.93
C SER A 572 5.94 3.07 -17.88
N THR A 573 5.15 4.12 -17.99
CA THR A 573 5.12 5.20 -16.98
C THR A 573 4.67 4.69 -15.62
N MET A 574 3.65 3.83 -15.58
CA MET A 574 3.12 3.32 -14.32
C MET A 574 4.09 2.38 -13.60
N MET A 575 4.98 1.69 -14.31
CA MET A 575 6.07 0.94 -13.67
C MET A 575 7.01 1.86 -12.87
N GLN A 576 7.31 3.06 -13.38
CA GLN A 576 8.09 4.07 -12.64
C GLN A 576 7.31 4.58 -11.42
N VAL A 577 6.01 4.81 -11.58
CA VAL A 577 5.10 5.24 -10.50
C VAL A 577 5.03 4.20 -9.39
N TRP A 578 4.87 2.91 -9.75
CA TRP A 578 4.84 1.82 -8.77
C TRP A 578 6.16 1.71 -8.01
N LYS A 579 7.28 1.82 -8.72
CA LYS A 579 8.61 1.86 -8.10
C LYS A 579 8.74 3.03 -7.12
N HIS A 580 8.31 4.22 -7.51
CA HIS A 580 8.40 5.43 -6.68
C HIS A 580 7.50 5.35 -5.42
N LEU A 581 6.32 4.79 -5.55
CA LEU A 581 5.41 4.53 -4.42
C LEU A 581 5.81 3.28 -3.64
N ASP A 582 6.86 2.59 -4.05
CA ASP A 582 7.25 1.31 -3.52
C ASP A 582 6.05 0.33 -3.54
N LEU A 583 5.33 0.22 -4.66
CA LEU A 583 4.23 -0.69 -4.96
C LEU A 583 4.70 -1.82 -5.88
N PRO A 584 4.18 -3.05 -5.75
CA PRO A 584 4.41 -4.08 -6.75
C PRO A 584 3.88 -3.62 -8.12
N ASN A 585 4.48 -4.13 -9.20
CA ASN A 585 3.98 -3.84 -10.53
C ASN A 585 2.54 -4.36 -10.68
N HIS A 586 1.68 -3.53 -11.23
CA HIS A 586 0.28 -3.86 -11.48
C HIS A 586 -0.11 -3.36 -12.88
N PRO A 587 -0.80 -4.16 -13.68
CA PRO A 587 -1.32 -3.70 -14.97
C PRO A 587 -2.38 -2.63 -14.76
N VAL A 588 -2.37 -1.62 -15.61
CA VAL A 588 -3.43 -0.60 -15.67
C VAL A 588 -4.40 -1.04 -16.76
N GLU A 589 -5.62 -1.36 -16.37
CA GLU A 589 -6.65 -1.88 -17.30
C GLU A 589 -7.28 -0.75 -18.10
N ASP A 590 -7.72 0.32 -17.43
CA ASP A 590 -8.29 1.49 -18.09
C ASP A 590 -7.20 2.55 -18.32
N VAL A 591 -6.60 2.50 -19.50
CA VAL A 591 -5.59 3.48 -19.97
C VAL A 591 -6.21 4.70 -20.65
N SER A 592 -7.53 4.85 -20.63
CA SER A 592 -8.23 5.97 -21.28
C SER A 592 -7.82 7.31 -20.65
N ALA A 593 -7.55 8.29 -21.48
CA ALA A 593 -7.25 9.64 -21.01
C ALA A 593 -8.50 10.29 -20.42
N LYS A 594 -8.37 10.86 -19.20
CA LYS A 594 -9.46 11.50 -18.48
C LYS A 594 -9.43 13.02 -18.68
N ASN A 595 -10.62 13.64 -18.68
CA ASN A 595 -10.79 15.09 -18.88
C ASN A 595 -10.18 15.62 -20.19
N THR A 596 -10.26 14.84 -21.25
CA THR A 596 -9.95 15.30 -22.61
C THR A 596 -11.02 16.28 -23.08
N ARG A 597 -10.60 17.29 -23.82
CA ARG A 597 -11.49 18.25 -24.47
C ARG A 597 -10.93 18.58 -25.83
N ASP A 598 -11.80 18.69 -26.79
CA ASP A 598 -11.47 19.31 -28.05
C ASP A 598 -11.54 20.84 -27.89
N TYR A 599 -10.58 21.54 -28.42
CA TYR A 599 -10.52 22.98 -28.45
C TYR A 599 -9.88 23.43 -29.77
N GLU A 600 -10.23 24.62 -30.19
CA GLU A 600 -9.72 25.21 -31.42
C GLU A 600 -8.19 25.29 -31.39
N ALA A 601 -7.59 25.12 -32.56
CA ALA A 601 -6.15 25.31 -32.72
C ALA A 601 -5.77 26.76 -32.36
N MET A 602 -4.61 26.91 -31.75
CA MET A 602 -4.08 28.23 -31.42
C MET A 602 -3.68 28.95 -32.71
N GLU A 603 -3.87 30.25 -32.76
CA GLU A 603 -3.38 31.07 -33.83
C GLU A 603 -1.85 30.91 -33.96
N PRO A 604 -1.31 30.70 -35.18
CA PRO A 604 0.13 30.41 -35.35
C PRO A 604 1.06 31.47 -34.76
N GLU A 605 0.64 32.74 -34.83
CA GLU A 605 1.39 33.87 -34.25
C GLU A 605 1.49 33.79 -32.73
N ILE A 606 0.38 33.44 -32.06
CA ILE A 606 0.34 33.24 -30.59
C ILE A 606 1.15 32.03 -30.22
N GLU A 607 1.03 30.94 -30.98
CA GLU A 607 1.78 29.73 -30.74
C GLU A 607 3.29 29.98 -30.82
N SER A 608 3.76 30.64 -31.90
CA SER A 608 5.16 30.99 -32.07
C SER A 608 5.68 31.96 -30.99
N TYR A 609 4.87 32.92 -30.56
CA TYR A 609 5.20 33.81 -29.45
C TYR A 609 5.41 33.04 -28.15
N LEU A 610 4.52 32.12 -27.81
CA LEU A 610 4.62 31.29 -26.61
C LEU A 610 5.77 30.29 -26.70
N GLN A 611 6.06 29.72 -27.86
CA GLN A 611 7.21 28.84 -28.07
C GLN A 611 8.51 29.58 -27.77
N ARG A 612 8.71 30.80 -28.27
CA ARG A 612 9.88 31.64 -27.94
C ARG A 612 9.96 31.96 -26.46
N PHE A 613 8.81 32.24 -25.81
CA PHE A 613 8.76 32.51 -24.38
C PHE A 613 9.18 31.31 -23.54
N PHE A 614 8.68 30.11 -23.86
CA PHE A 614 8.93 28.93 -23.04
C PHE A 614 10.26 28.22 -23.34
N GLN A 615 10.84 28.43 -24.52
CA GLN A 615 12.06 27.73 -24.95
C GLN A 615 13.21 27.84 -23.94
N PRO A 616 13.60 29.02 -23.42
CA PRO A 616 14.69 29.14 -22.46
C PRO A 616 14.33 28.44 -21.12
N HIS A 617 13.07 28.49 -20.69
CA HIS A 617 12.62 27.78 -19.49
C HIS A 617 12.67 26.26 -19.63
N ASN A 618 12.39 25.73 -20.83
CA ASN A 618 12.45 24.30 -21.11
C ASN A 618 13.91 23.80 -21.09
N ARG A 619 14.84 24.57 -21.65
CA ARG A 619 16.27 24.20 -21.70
C ARG A 619 16.94 24.06 -20.34
N VAL A 620 16.49 24.80 -19.33
CA VAL A 620 17.06 24.70 -17.98
C VAL A 620 16.46 23.58 -17.14
N LEU A 621 15.45 22.86 -17.64
CA LEU A 621 14.79 21.79 -16.87
C LEU A 621 15.73 20.65 -16.50
N ALA A 622 16.58 20.21 -17.43
CA ALA A 622 17.52 19.10 -17.16
C ALA A 622 18.43 19.41 -15.96
N SER A 623 18.93 20.64 -15.87
CA SER A 623 19.77 21.07 -14.74
C SER A 623 18.98 21.17 -13.44
N VAL A 624 17.75 21.68 -13.48
CA VAL A 624 16.88 21.75 -12.29
C VAL A 624 16.48 20.36 -11.81
N LEU A 625 16.27 19.43 -12.75
CA LEU A 625 15.96 18.04 -12.44
C LEU A 625 17.21 17.21 -12.08
N GLU A 626 18.41 17.78 -12.16
CA GLU A 626 19.67 17.09 -11.91
C GLU A 626 19.78 15.77 -12.68
N THR A 627 19.41 15.81 -13.96
CA THR A 627 19.38 14.63 -14.84
C THR A 627 20.17 14.85 -16.13
N SER A 628 20.84 13.80 -16.58
CA SER A 628 21.50 13.74 -17.89
C SER A 628 20.62 13.10 -18.98
N SER A 629 19.40 12.74 -18.65
CA SER A 629 18.46 12.11 -19.60
C SER A 629 18.17 13.05 -20.77
N ASP A 630 18.29 12.54 -22.00
CA ASP A 630 17.98 13.28 -23.23
C ASP A 630 16.53 13.74 -23.28
N GLU A 631 15.64 13.01 -22.61
CA GLU A 631 14.23 13.36 -22.43
C GLU A 631 14.05 14.78 -21.86
N TRP A 632 14.93 15.22 -20.99
CA TRP A 632 14.83 16.50 -20.28
C TRP A 632 15.80 17.58 -20.78
N ARG A 633 16.71 17.27 -21.71
CA ARG A 633 17.66 18.23 -22.27
C ARG A 633 16.96 19.30 -23.10
N ASP A 634 16.01 18.89 -23.92
CA ASP A 634 15.08 19.74 -24.66
C ASP A 634 13.72 19.05 -24.75
N PRO A 635 12.96 19.08 -23.65
CA PRO A 635 11.77 18.23 -23.51
C PRO A 635 10.67 18.55 -24.53
N TRP A 636 10.65 19.77 -25.04
CA TRP A 636 9.71 20.23 -26.08
C TRP A 636 10.46 21.11 -27.05
N PRO A 637 11.14 20.50 -28.05
CA PRO A 637 11.91 21.25 -29.03
C PRO A 637 10.95 22.05 -29.92
N TYR A 638 11.12 23.35 -29.92
CA TYR A 638 10.39 24.25 -30.81
C TYR A 638 11.28 24.65 -31.99
N VAL A 639 10.70 24.63 -33.18
CA VAL A 639 11.33 25.21 -34.38
C VAL A 639 10.96 26.69 -34.37
N VAL A 640 11.84 27.51 -33.82
CA VAL A 640 11.61 28.96 -33.67
C VAL A 640 12.45 29.73 -34.66
#